data_8dc5beafc5c3bd4755884368698413f9
#
_entry.id   8dc5beafc5c3bd4755884368698413f9
#
_cell.length_a   1.000
_cell.length_b   1.000
_cell.length_c   1.000
_cell.angle_alpha   90.00
_cell.angle_beta   90.00
_cell.angle_gamma   90.00
#
_symmetry.space_group_name_H-M   'P 1'
#
loop_
_entity.id
_entity.type
_entity.pdbx_description
1 polymer ?
#
loop_
_entity_poly.entity_id
_entity_poly.type
_entity_poly.pdbx_seq_one_letter_code
_entity_poly.pdbx_strand_id
1 'polypeptide(L)'
;MNFELISEYQPTGDQPEAIAQLTEGVLEGVPAQTLLGVTGSGKTFTIANVIKNINKPTLILSHNKTLAAQLYGEFKSFFPNNAVEYYVSYYDYYQPEAYLPSSDTYIEKDLAINEEIDKLRLAATSALLSGRKDVVVVSSVSCIYGMGNPSDFYNNVIEIKKGKLLDRNVFLRRLVDSLYVRNDIELNRGNFRVKGDTVDIYLAYSDNLLRVMFWDDEIDAIDEIDPVSGIRLATFDEYKIYPANLFMTTKESQLRAIHQIEDDLTKEVAKFEEEGKMYEAKRLYERVTYDMEMIRELGHCSGIENYSRYFDGRNAGTRPYCLLDFFPDDFLIVIDESHVSVPQIRAMYGGDRARKTNLVEYGFRMESAFDNRPLKFEEFKELAKQVIYVSATPADYELVESEGIIVEQVIRPTGLLDPVIEVRPSLNQIDDLMEEIQQRIEKEERVLVTTLTKRMAEELTEYLLRNDIRCNYIHSDVDTLERVKIMDELRQGVYDVLVGVNLLREGLDLPEVSLVAILDADKEGFLRSHRSLTQTAGRAARNINGKVIMYADRMTDSMKKTIDETNRRREKQLAYNEEHGITPKQIQRARNAALLGNNSNEAAGTTQGSKAYIEPSSNTMAADPIVQYMTKPQMEKTIERTRKLMQEAAKKLEFIEAAQYRDELLKLEDMMKERWG
;
A
#
# COMPACT_ATOMS: atom_id res chain seq x y z
N MET A 1 -18.16 7.68 17.75
CA MET A 1 -18.88 7.88 16.46
C MET A 1 -19.13 6.51 15.85
N ASN A 2 -20.19 6.35 15.07
CA ASN A 2 -20.48 5.11 14.36
C ASN A 2 -20.14 5.28 12.89
N PHE A 3 -19.88 4.17 12.19
CA PHE A 3 -19.71 4.21 10.76
C PHE A 3 -21.00 4.58 10.05
N GLU A 4 -20.93 5.54 9.13
CA GLU A 4 -22.02 5.98 8.27
C GLU A 4 -21.66 5.66 6.82
N LEU A 5 -22.25 4.58 6.29
CA LEU A 5 -22.04 4.17 4.89
C LEU A 5 -22.91 5.00 3.98
N ILE A 6 -22.28 5.73 3.07
CA ILE A 6 -22.95 6.52 2.02
C ILE A 6 -22.67 5.83 0.68
N SER A 7 -23.73 5.36 0.02
CA SER A 7 -23.63 4.72 -1.28
C SER A 7 -24.95 4.81 -2.04
N GLU A 8 -24.86 4.99 -3.34
CA GLU A 8 -26.02 4.88 -4.26
C GLU A 8 -26.38 3.42 -4.54
N TYR A 9 -25.47 2.48 -4.22
CA TYR A 9 -25.68 1.07 -4.45
C TYR A 9 -26.38 0.39 -3.26
N GLN A 10 -27.21 -0.59 -3.59
CA GLN A 10 -27.81 -1.51 -2.63
C GLN A 10 -27.18 -2.90 -2.79
N PRO A 11 -27.02 -3.69 -1.72
CA PRO A 11 -26.54 -5.06 -1.83
C PRO A 11 -27.43 -5.90 -2.75
N THR A 12 -26.80 -6.59 -3.70
CA THR A 12 -27.47 -7.45 -4.69
C THR A 12 -26.76 -8.78 -4.89
N GLY A 13 -27.41 -9.74 -5.51
CA GLY A 13 -26.84 -11.06 -5.73
C GLY A 13 -26.54 -11.81 -4.45
N ASP A 14 -25.32 -12.30 -4.33
CA ASP A 14 -24.84 -13.00 -3.12
C ASP A 14 -24.45 -12.03 -1.99
N GLN A 15 -24.41 -10.71 -2.25
CA GLN A 15 -23.92 -9.73 -1.26
C GLN A 15 -24.74 -9.69 0.03
N PRO A 16 -26.10 -9.67 0.03
CA PRO A 16 -26.88 -9.64 1.26
C PRO A 16 -26.57 -10.80 2.20
N GLU A 17 -26.47 -11.99 1.66
CA GLU A 17 -26.15 -13.21 2.42
C GLU A 17 -24.70 -13.18 2.91
N ALA A 18 -23.76 -12.81 2.07
CA ALA A 18 -22.34 -12.66 2.44
C ALA A 18 -22.15 -11.63 3.55
N ILE A 19 -22.82 -10.48 3.47
CA ILE A 19 -22.77 -9.45 4.52
C ILE A 19 -23.33 -10.00 5.85
N ALA A 20 -24.45 -10.72 5.81
CA ALA A 20 -25.06 -11.27 6.99
C ALA A 20 -24.16 -12.33 7.67
N GLN A 21 -23.67 -13.31 6.90
CA GLN A 21 -22.80 -14.38 7.40
C GLN A 21 -21.48 -13.83 7.98
N LEU A 22 -20.79 -12.93 7.26
CA LEU A 22 -19.55 -12.35 7.74
C LEU A 22 -19.77 -11.49 9.00
N THR A 23 -20.86 -10.71 9.04
CA THR A 23 -21.20 -9.88 10.20
C THR A 23 -21.48 -10.75 11.43
N GLU A 24 -22.31 -11.77 11.28
CA GLU A 24 -22.64 -12.71 12.35
C GLU A 24 -21.39 -13.39 12.91
N GLY A 25 -20.53 -13.92 12.03
CA GLY A 25 -19.29 -14.57 12.45
C GLY A 25 -18.34 -13.62 13.21
N VAL A 26 -18.22 -12.34 12.79
CA VAL A 26 -17.41 -11.37 13.56
C VAL A 26 -18.04 -11.08 14.92
N LEU A 27 -19.37 -10.93 15.01
CA LEU A 27 -20.06 -10.65 16.27
C LEU A 27 -20.03 -11.85 17.23
N GLU A 28 -20.04 -13.06 16.72
CA GLU A 28 -19.89 -14.30 17.49
C GLU A 28 -18.44 -14.57 17.93
N GLY A 29 -17.47 -13.78 17.42
CA GLY A 29 -16.06 -13.92 17.79
C GLY A 29 -15.33 -15.01 17.00
N VAL A 30 -15.82 -15.41 15.82
CA VAL A 30 -15.13 -16.36 14.93
C VAL A 30 -13.75 -15.81 14.58
N PRO A 31 -12.65 -16.56 14.81
CA PRO A 31 -11.30 -16.03 14.62
C PRO A 31 -10.95 -15.76 13.16
N ALA A 32 -11.44 -16.58 12.24
CA ALA A 32 -11.12 -16.47 10.83
C ALA A 32 -12.30 -16.84 9.92
N GLN A 33 -12.55 -16.05 8.91
CA GLN A 33 -13.56 -16.29 7.88
C GLN A 33 -12.96 -16.06 6.49
N THR A 34 -13.44 -16.76 5.48
CA THR A 34 -12.98 -16.59 4.10
C THR A 34 -14.13 -16.14 3.21
N LEU A 35 -13.97 -14.97 2.57
CA LEU A 35 -14.84 -14.48 1.50
C LEU A 35 -14.23 -14.88 0.14
N LEU A 36 -14.84 -15.86 -0.52
CA LEU A 36 -14.55 -16.20 -1.90
C LEU A 36 -15.35 -15.27 -2.80
N GLY A 37 -14.72 -14.21 -3.29
CA GLY A 37 -15.39 -13.21 -4.12
C GLY A 37 -14.72 -13.07 -5.49
N VAL A 38 -15.46 -13.35 -6.55
CA VAL A 38 -14.93 -13.21 -7.92
C VAL A 38 -14.68 -11.74 -8.27
N THR A 39 -13.84 -11.50 -9.27
CA THR A 39 -13.58 -10.16 -9.76
C THR A 39 -14.87 -9.51 -10.28
N GLY A 40 -15.18 -8.30 -9.79
CA GLY A 40 -16.40 -7.58 -10.19
C GLY A 40 -17.66 -7.94 -9.41
N SER A 41 -17.59 -8.79 -8.40
CA SER A 41 -18.74 -9.08 -7.52
C SER A 41 -19.03 -7.99 -6.47
N GLY A 42 -18.16 -6.99 -6.33
CA GLY A 42 -18.33 -5.91 -5.35
C GLY A 42 -17.85 -6.26 -3.93
N LYS A 43 -16.75 -7.01 -3.81
CA LYS A 43 -16.15 -7.41 -2.52
C LYS A 43 -15.93 -6.22 -1.58
N THR A 44 -15.37 -5.11 -2.07
CA THR A 44 -15.12 -3.91 -1.26
C THR A 44 -16.39 -3.35 -0.66
N PHE A 45 -17.48 -3.31 -1.44
CA PHE A 45 -18.79 -2.86 -0.95
C PHE A 45 -19.38 -3.80 0.10
N THR A 46 -19.21 -5.11 -0.06
CA THR A 46 -19.59 -6.12 0.94
C THR A 46 -18.85 -5.89 2.24
N ILE A 47 -17.52 -5.74 2.20
CA ILE A 47 -16.69 -5.47 3.38
C ILE A 47 -17.08 -4.12 4.03
N ALA A 48 -17.36 -3.06 3.24
CA ALA A 48 -17.83 -1.79 3.79
C ALA A 48 -19.14 -1.94 4.59
N ASN A 49 -20.09 -2.75 4.09
CA ASN A 49 -21.33 -3.06 4.83
C ASN A 49 -21.07 -3.87 6.12
N VAL A 50 -20.14 -4.83 6.08
CA VAL A 50 -19.72 -5.57 7.29
C VAL A 50 -19.14 -4.60 8.31
N ILE A 51 -18.20 -3.73 7.92
CA ILE A 51 -17.59 -2.73 8.80
C ILE A 51 -18.65 -1.82 9.45
N LYS A 52 -19.60 -1.32 8.65
CA LYS A 52 -20.73 -0.54 9.16
C LYS A 52 -21.51 -1.30 10.24
N ASN A 53 -21.82 -2.57 9.99
CA ASN A 53 -22.66 -3.38 10.86
C ASN A 53 -21.96 -3.75 12.18
N ILE A 54 -20.66 -4.06 12.15
CA ILE A 54 -19.89 -4.43 13.33
C ILE A 54 -19.43 -3.22 14.14
N ASN A 55 -19.26 -2.08 13.52
CA ASN A 55 -18.81 -0.81 14.12
C ASN A 55 -17.52 -0.95 14.97
N LYS A 56 -16.51 -1.64 14.42
CA LYS A 56 -15.18 -1.83 15.03
C LYS A 56 -14.09 -1.16 14.17
N PRO A 57 -13.01 -0.65 14.79
CA PRO A 57 -11.83 -0.25 14.03
C PRO A 57 -11.35 -1.39 13.13
N THR A 58 -11.01 -1.08 11.90
CA THR A 58 -10.69 -2.12 10.90
C THR A 58 -9.39 -1.80 10.18
N LEU A 59 -8.51 -2.79 10.11
CA LEU A 59 -7.32 -2.77 9.26
C LEU A 59 -7.62 -3.51 7.96
N ILE A 60 -7.48 -2.82 6.82
CA ILE A 60 -7.52 -3.43 5.48
C ILE A 60 -6.08 -3.59 5.01
N LEU A 61 -5.66 -4.83 4.81
CA LEU A 61 -4.30 -5.14 4.39
C LEU A 61 -4.27 -5.60 2.94
N SER A 62 -3.43 -4.94 2.15
CA SER A 62 -3.20 -5.23 0.74
C SER A 62 -1.73 -5.57 0.48
N HIS A 63 -1.44 -6.36 -0.55
CA HIS A 63 -0.09 -6.83 -0.85
C HIS A 63 0.80 -5.78 -1.55
N ASN A 64 0.23 -4.68 -2.07
CA ASN A 64 1.01 -3.59 -2.68
C ASN A 64 0.37 -2.21 -2.47
N LYS A 65 1.17 -1.16 -2.70
CA LYS A 65 0.76 0.24 -2.50
C LYS A 65 -0.41 0.68 -3.38
N THR A 66 -0.51 0.20 -4.60
CA THR A 66 -1.54 0.64 -5.55
C THR A 66 -2.90 0.09 -5.22
N LEU A 67 -2.95 -1.19 -4.92
CA LEU A 67 -4.20 -1.79 -4.48
C LEU A 67 -4.64 -1.16 -3.15
N ALA A 68 -3.68 -0.87 -2.26
CA ALA A 68 -3.96 -0.11 -1.04
C ALA A 68 -4.52 1.29 -1.35
N ALA A 69 -3.94 2.03 -2.31
CA ALA A 69 -4.43 3.35 -2.70
C ALA A 69 -5.83 3.29 -3.32
N GLN A 70 -6.09 2.29 -4.16
CA GLN A 70 -7.42 2.05 -4.72
C GLN A 70 -8.45 1.78 -3.62
N LEU A 71 -8.15 0.82 -2.71
CA LEU A 71 -9.03 0.49 -1.60
C LEU A 71 -9.26 1.70 -0.69
N TYR A 72 -8.21 2.49 -0.42
CA TYR A 72 -8.34 3.75 0.31
C TYR A 72 -9.34 4.68 -0.35
N GLY A 73 -9.24 4.90 -1.67
CA GLY A 73 -10.18 5.74 -2.42
C GLY A 73 -11.61 5.21 -2.38
N GLU A 74 -11.80 3.90 -2.54
CA GLU A 74 -13.12 3.24 -2.45
C GLU A 74 -13.71 3.39 -1.04
N PHE A 75 -12.98 3.05 0.02
CA PHE A 75 -13.47 3.20 1.40
C PHE A 75 -13.70 4.65 1.79
N LYS A 76 -12.88 5.59 1.32
CA LYS A 76 -13.09 7.02 1.53
C LYS A 76 -14.39 7.51 0.90
N SER A 77 -14.76 6.97 -0.27
CA SER A 77 -16.05 7.29 -0.90
C SER A 77 -17.24 6.68 -0.16
N PHE A 78 -17.09 5.49 0.43
CA PHE A 78 -18.13 4.85 1.23
C PHE A 78 -18.31 5.46 2.62
N PHE A 79 -17.24 5.97 3.21
CA PHE A 79 -17.21 6.55 4.55
C PHE A 79 -16.65 7.98 4.57
N PRO A 80 -17.26 8.93 3.86
CA PRO A 80 -16.73 10.30 3.72
C PRO A 80 -16.67 11.06 5.06
N ASN A 81 -17.54 10.71 6.03
CA ASN A 81 -17.65 11.36 7.32
C ASN A 81 -16.88 10.64 8.44
N ASN A 82 -16.26 9.49 8.15
CA ASN A 82 -15.50 8.70 9.12
C ASN A 82 -13.99 8.78 8.86
N ALA A 83 -13.18 8.29 9.78
CA ALA A 83 -11.74 8.27 9.62
C ALA A 83 -11.34 7.09 8.72
N VAL A 84 -11.06 7.38 7.47
CA VAL A 84 -10.42 6.44 6.54
C VAL A 84 -9.02 6.92 6.29
N GLU A 85 -8.04 6.12 6.72
CA GLU A 85 -6.64 6.49 6.78
C GLU A 85 -5.79 5.58 5.89
N TYR A 86 -4.65 6.11 5.43
CA TYR A 86 -3.74 5.41 4.52
C TYR A 86 -2.39 5.17 5.19
N TYR A 87 -1.94 3.92 5.23
CA TYR A 87 -0.69 3.56 5.91
C TYR A 87 0.14 2.60 5.06
N VAL A 88 1.11 3.14 4.32
CA VAL A 88 2.03 2.36 3.48
C VAL A 88 3.48 2.76 3.77
N SER A 89 4.45 2.15 3.09
CA SER A 89 5.84 2.58 3.18
C SER A 89 5.98 4.04 2.74
N TYR A 90 6.60 4.86 3.58
CA TYR A 90 6.78 6.31 3.34
C TYR A 90 8.06 6.65 2.58
N TYR A 91 8.74 5.63 2.05
CA TYR A 91 9.89 5.84 1.19
C TYR A 91 9.48 5.96 -0.28
N ASP A 92 9.93 7.02 -0.94
CA ASP A 92 9.89 7.14 -2.40
C ASP A 92 10.98 6.27 -3.01
N TYR A 93 12.13 6.24 -2.35
CA TYR A 93 13.26 5.37 -2.65
C TYR A 93 13.75 4.70 -1.38
N TYR A 94 14.05 3.42 -1.46
CA TYR A 94 14.65 2.67 -0.36
C TYR A 94 15.62 1.61 -0.88
N GLN A 95 16.91 1.88 -0.68
CA GLN A 95 17.96 0.89 -0.83
C GLN A 95 18.37 0.42 0.56
N PRO A 96 18.06 -0.81 0.95
CA PRO A 96 18.46 -1.34 2.25
C PRO A 96 19.98 -1.51 2.32
N GLU A 97 20.53 -1.20 3.47
CA GLU A 97 21.93 -1.52 3.78
C GLU A 97 22.17 -3.03 3.63
N ALA A 98 23.22 -3.44 2.95
CA ALA A 98 23.56 -4.84 2.76
C ALA A 98 25.08 -5.03 2.60
N TYR A 99 25.55 -6.24 2.92
CA TYR A 99 26.91 -6.65 2.62
C TYR A 99 26.91 -7.97 1.86
N LEU A 100 27.66 -8.00 0.76
CA LEU A 100 27.82 -9.15 -0.11
C LEU A 100 29.22 -9.76 0.08
N PRO A 101 29.38 -10.80 0.90
CA PRO A 101 30.69 -11.37 1.19
C PRO A 101 31.42 -11.92 -0.03
N SER A 102 30.68 -12.42 -1.04
CA SER A 102 31.25 -13.00 -2.25
C SER A 102 32.01 -11.99 -3.13
N SER A 103 31.64 -10.71 -3.07
CA SER A 103 32.26 -9.62 -3.85
C SER A 103 32.92 -8.57 -2.96
N ASP A 104 32.94 -8.75 -1.64
CA ASP A 104 33.38 -7.78 -0.63
C ASP A 104 32.77 -6.39 -0.88
N THR A 105 31.46 -6.37 -1.16
CA THR A 105 30.75 -5.16 -1.53
C THR A 105 29.81 -4.75 -0.40
N TYR A 106 30.04 -3.59 0.18
CA TYR A 106 29.12 -2.93 1.10
C TYR A 106 28.20 -1.98 0.32
N ILE A 107 26.91 -2.16 0.50
CA ILE A 107 25.84 -1.32 -0.07
C ILE A 107 25.34 -0.44 1.06
N GLU A 108 25.57 0.86 0.94
CA GLU A 108 25.09 1.83 1.91
C GLU A 108 23.58 1.98 1.82
N LYS A 109 22.95 2.24 2.98
CA LYS A 109 21.53 2.58 3.03
C LYS A 109 21.29 3.92 2.34
N ASP A 110 20.40 3.93 1.37
CA ASP A 110 19.94 5.14 0.71
C ASP A 110 18.41 5.20 0.72
N LEU A 111 17.85 6.39 0.97
CA LEU A 111 16.40 6.56 1.08
C LEU A 111 15.97 8.01 0.79
N ALA A 112 14.77 8.12 0.22
CA ALA A 112 14.05 9.37 0.12
C ALA A 112 12.67 9.23 0.80
N ILE A 113 12.36 10.14 1.72
CA ILE A 113 11.10 10.14 2.47
C ILE A 113 10.04 10.93 1.73
N ASN A 114 8.86 10.34 1.58
CA ASN A 114 7.67 11.01 1.09
C ASN A 114 6.95 11.69 2.27
N GLU A 115 7.06 13.01 2.37
CA GLU A 115 6.42 13.78 3.46
C GLU A 115 4.89 13.68 3.45
N GLU A 116 4.28 13.47 2.29
CA GLU A 116 2.83 13.35 2.20
C GLU A 116 2.36 12.01 2.77
N ILE A 117 3.08 10.93 2.46
CA ILE A 117 2.79 9.62 3.06
C ILE A 117 3.12 9.61 4.55
N ASP A 118 4.18 10.29 4.98
CA ASP A 118 4.51 10.42 6.41
C ASP A 118 3.39 11.13 7.18
N LYS A 119 2.82 12.22 6.62
CA LYS A 119 1.61 12.87 7.16
C LYS A 119 0.45 11.89 7.29
N LEU A 120 0.17 11.10 6.26
CA LEU A 120 -0.94 10.14 6.28
C LEU A 120 -0.72 9.03 7.32
N ARG A 121 0.54 8.61 7.54
CA ARG A 121 0.88 7.66 8.60
C ARG A 121 0.66 8.24 10.00
N LEU A 122 1.05 9.50 10.22
CA LEU A 122 0.76 10.22 11.46
C LEU A 122 -0.75 10.41 11.67
N ALA A 123 -1.50 10.72 10.63
CA ALA A 123 -2.96 10.81 10.68
C ALA A 123 -3.58 9.48 11.12
N ALA A 124 -3.16 8.36 10.54
CA ALA A 124 -3.63 7.03 10.90
C ALA A 124 -3.37 6.70 12.38
N THR A 125 -2.15 6.91 12.87
CA THR A 125 -1.80 6.66 14.27
C THR A 125 -2.56 7.57 15.24
N SER A 126 -2.72 8.85 14.89
CA SER A 126 -3.48 9.82 15.67
C SER A 126 -4.97 9.44 15.73
N ALA A 127 -5.56 9.03 14.61
CA ALA A 127 -6.94 8.56 14.56
C ALA A 127 -7.16 7.33 15.44
N LEU A 128 -6.28 6.34 15.41
CA LEU A 128 -6.36 5.13 16.23
C LEU A 128 -6.27 5.45 17.73
N LEU A 129 -5.36 6.34 18.13
CA LEU A 129 -5.17 6.73 19.55
C LEU A 129 -6.18 7.78 20.03
N SER A 130 -7.02 8.33 19.17
CA SER A 130 -8.05 9.30 19.56
C SER A 130 -9.18 8.70 20.39
N GLY A 131 -9.28 7.36 20.42
CA GLY A 131 -10.35 6.64 21.11
C GLY A 131 -11.64 6.51 20.27
N ARG A 132 -11.66 6.98 19.01
CA ARG A 132 -12.79 6.79 18.10
C ARG A 132 -12.82 5.34 17.59
N LYS A 133 -14.03 4.82 17.37
CA LYS A 133 -14.22 3.43 16.88
C LYS A 133 -14.44 3.35 15.38
N ASP A 134 -14.76 4.48 14.75
CA ASP A 134 -15.08 4.60 13.34
C ASP A 134 -13.83 4.88 12.50
N VAL A 135 -12.80 4.02 12.63
CA VAL A 135 -11.52 4.15 11.95
C VAL A 135 -11.30 2.95 11.03
N VAL A 136 -11.05 3.22 9.75
CA VAL A 136 -10.55 2.24 8.77
C VAL A 136 -9.15 2.64 8.37
N VAL A 137 -8.17 1.77 8.57
CA VAL A 137 -6.80 1.98 8.07
C VAL A 137 -6.55 1.04 6.91
N VAL A 138 -6.26 1.60 5.74
CA VAL A 138 -5.86 0.81 4.57
C VAL A 138 -4.34 0.80 4.49
N SER A 139 -3.76 -0.38 4.54
CA SER A 139 -2.30 -0.55 4.63
C SER A 139 -1.75 -1.56 3.63
N SER A 140 -0.47 -1.40 3.29
CA SER A 140 0.34 -2.47 2.72
C SER A 140 0.99 -3.30 3.83
N VAL A 141 1.81 -4.30 3.45
CA VAL A 141 2.57 -5.13 4.43
C VAL A 141 3.50 -4.32 5.33
N SER A 142 3.70 -3.02 5.04
CA SER A 142 4.48 -2.12 5.90
C SER A 142 3.93 -1.99 7.33
N CYS A 143 2.68 -2.35 7.57
CA CYS A 143 2.07 -2.34 8.90
C CYS A 143 2.72 -3.30 9.91
N ILE A 144 3.45 -4.33 9.45
CA ILE A 144 4.15 -5.30 10.32
C ILE A 144 5.59 -4.90 10.65
N TYR A 145 6.08 -3.77 10.11
CA TYR A 145 7.42 -3.25 10.40
C TYR A 145 7.44 -2.41 11.67
N GLY A 146 8.64 -2.32 12.27
CA GLY A 146 8.86 -1.59 13.51
C GLY A 146 8.44 -0.12 13.45
N MET A 147 7.76 0.31 14.50
CA MET A 147 7.33 1.68 14.77
C MET A 147 7.75 2.11 16.17
N GLY A 148 7.53 3.38 16.50
CA GLY A 148 7.66 3.87 17.87
C GLY A 148 6.66 3.23 18.84
N ASN A 149 6.94 3.33 20.13
CA ASN A 149 6.08 2.80 21.18
C ASN A 149 4.76 3.59 21.25
N PRO A 150 3.58 2.94 21.12
CA PRO A 150 2.29 3.63 21.22
C PRO A 150 2.10 4.40 22.52
N SER A 151 2.60 3.86 23.65
CA SER A 151 2.49 4.51 24.96
C SER A 151 3.29 5.82 25.02
N ASP A 152 4.49 5.86 24.45
CA ASP A 152 5.31 7.06 24.42
C ASP A 152 4.67 8.11 23.52
N PHE A 153 4.10 7.70 22.38
CA PHE A 153 3.37 8.60 21.52
C PHE A 153 2.14 9.19 22.22
N TYR A 154 1.35 8.35 22.90
CA TYR A 154 0.15 8.78 23.62
C TYR A 154 0.46 9.70 24.81
N ASN A 155 1.52 9.42 25.57
CA ASN A 155 1.91 10.22 26.73
C ASN A 155 2.39 11.66 26.34
N ASN A 156 2.74 11.86 25.09
CA ASN A 156 3.14 13.17 24.57
C ASN A 156 2.00 13.91 23.83
N VAL A 157 0.77 13.41 23.90
CA VAL A 157 -0.41 14.13 23.40
C VAL A 157 -0.71 15.34 24.30
N ILE A 158 -0.91 16.49 23.69
CA ILE A 158 -1.23 17.73 24.41
C ILE A 158 -2.74 17.97 24.33
N GLU A 159 -3.42 17.82 25.46
CA GLU A 159 -4.85 18.13 25.57
C GLU A 159 -5.03 19.59 25.98
N ILE A 160 -5.73 20.34 25.15
CA ILE A 160 -6.09 21.74 25.37
C ILE A 160 -7.60 21.91 25.38
N LYS A 161 -8.06 22.85 26.20
CA LYS A 161 -9.49 23.14 26.36
C LYS A 161 -9.69 24.63 26.57
N LYS A 162 -10.67 25.20 25.89
CA LYS A 162 -11.10 26.58 26.08
C LYS A 162 -11.47 26.85 27.54
N GLY A 163 -11.02 27.97 28.08
CA GLY A 163 -11.21 28.35 29.47
C GLY A 163 -10.30 27.65 30.48
N LYS A 164 -9.35 26.78 29.99
CA LYS A 164 -8.38 26.13 30.85
C LYS A 164 -7.20 27.04 31.13
N LEU A 165 -6.86 27.18 32.39
CA LEU A 165 -5.62 27.87 32.82
C LEU A 165 -4.42 27.01 32.40
N LEU A 166 -3.58 27.55 31.54
CA LEU A 166 -2.37 26.90 31.02
C LEU A 166 -1.36 27.99 30.67
N ASP A 167 -0.29 28.12 31.49
CA ASP A 167 0.81 29.01 31.16
C ASP A 167 1.34 28.79 29.76
N ARG A 168 1.40 29.84 28.96
CA ARG A 168 1.81 29.78 27.55
C ARG A 168 3.21 29.17 27.38
N ASN A 169 4.17 29.50 28.26
CA ASN A 169 5.53 28.95 28.15
C ASN A 169 5.54 27.43 28.44
N VAL A 170 4.68 26.96 29.36
CA VAL A 170 4.49 25.52 29.61
C VAL A 170 3.93 24.85 28.36
N PHE A 171 2.96 25.48 27.73
CA PHE A 171 2.41 24.99 26.48
C PHE A 171 3.46 24.91 25.37
N LEU A 172 4.25 25.95 25.19
CA LEU A 172 5.32 25.95 24.18
C LEU A 172 6.39 24.87 24.44
N ARG A 173 6.73 24.61 25.70
CA ARG A 173 7.65 23.51 26.07
C ARG A 173 7.05 22.16 25.71
N ARG A 174 5.77 21.94 25.98
CA ARG A 174 5.08 20.71 25.59
C ARG A 174 5.08 20.49 24.09
N LEU A 175 4.94 21.57 23.28
CA LEU A 175 5.05 21.46 21.83
C LEU A 175 6.44 20.99 21.39
N VAL A 176 7.51 21.53 22.01
CA VAL A 176 8.88 21.09 21.75
C VAL A 176 9.10 19.65 22.20
N ASP A 177 8.58 19.27 23.36
CA ASP A 177 8.65 17.89 23.87
C ASP A 177 7.90 16.91 22.94
N SER A 178 6.83 17.38 22.27
CA SER A 178 6.08 16.63 21.24
C SER A 178 6.69 16.77 19.84
N LEU A 179 7.95 17.19 19.75
CA LEU A 179 8.77 17.29 18.54
C LEU A 179 8.31 18.35 17.51
N TYR A 180 7.51 19.33 17.91
CA TYR A 180 7.25 20.51 17.08
C TYR A 180 8.42 21.49 17.17
N VAL A 181 8.81 22.05 16.04
CA VAL A 181 9.93 22.99 15.94
C VAL A 181 9.41 24.43 15.85
N ARG A 182 9.95 25.33 16.68
CA ARG A 182 9.62 26.76 16.57
C ARG A 182 10.27 27.37 15.34
N ASN A 183 9.44 27.92 14.47
CA ASN A 183 9.90 28.67 13.30
C ASN A 183 8.95 29.87 13.06
N ASP A 184 9.44 31.07 13.40
CA ASP A 184 8.65 32.32 13.30
C ASP A 184 8.69 32.90 11.87
N ILE A 185 9.57 32.40 10.98
CA ILE A 185 9.78 32.91 9.62
C ILE A 185 8.96 32.12 8.64
N GLU A 186 9.16 30.80 8.59
CA GLU A 186 8.49 29.89 7.66
C GLU A 186 7.76 28.80 8.45
N LEU A 187 6.44 28.76 8.30
CA LEU A 187 5.59 27.83 9.02
C LEU A 187 5.28 26.61 8.13
N ASN A 188 6.06 25.55 8.30
CA ASN A 188 5.90 24.27 7.64
C ASN A 188 5.24 23.23 8.57
N ARG A 189 4.81 22.09 8.05
CA ARG A 189 4.27 20.99 8.87
C ARG A 189 5.25 20.58 9.98
N GLY A 190 4.71 20.33 11.18
CA GLY A 190 5.51 20.04 12.36
C GLY A 190 6.16 21.27 13.00
N ASN A 191 5.87 22.50 12.50
CA ASN A 191 6.37 23.73 13.08
C ASN A 191 5.27 24.48 13.82
N PHE A 192 5.68 25.33 14.76
CA PHE A 192 4.81 26.34 15.36
C PHE A 192 5.48 27.70 15.39
N ARG A 193 4.67 28.75 15.40
CA ARG A 193 5.14 30.15 15.58
C ARG A 193 4.32 30.83 16.63
N VAL A 194 4.94 31.88 17.23
CA VAL A 194 4.30 32.67 18.27
C VAL A 194 4.22 34.11 17.81
N LYS A 195 3.01 34.70 17.83
CA LYS A 195 2.76 36.11 17.53
C LYS A 195 1.89 36.72 18.63
N GLY A 196 2.53 37.43 19.59
CA GLY A 196 1.84 37.96 20.76
C GLY A 196 1.22 36.82 21.60
N ASP A 197 -0.09 36.87 21.80
CA ASP A 197 -0.84 35.89 22.57
C ASP A 197 -1.40 34.73 21.70
N THR A 198 -0.99 34.67 20.44
CA THR A 198 -1.44 33.66 19.49
C THR A 198 -0.31 32.69 19.16
N VAL A 199 -0.61 31.39 19.22
CA VAL A 199 0.27 30.31 18.81
C VAL A 199 -0.35 29.61 17.63
N ASP A 200 0.29 29.69 16.47
CA ASP A 200 -0.09 28.95 15.26
C ASP A 200 0.74 27.67 15.16
N ILE A 201 0.09 26.52 15.05
CA ILE A 201 0.73 25.21 14.99
C ILE A 201 0.34 24.58 13.66
N TYR A 202 1.32 24.27 12.79
CA TYR A 202 1.05 23.49 11.61
C TYR A 202 1.13 22.02 11.97
N LEU A 203 -0.04 21.39 12.06
CA LEU A 203 -0.15 20.00 12.51
C LEU A 203 0.61 19.06 11.57
N ALA A 204 1.37 18.14 12.12
CA ALA A 204 2.18 17.20 11.34
C ALA A 204 1.34 16.17 10.57
N TYR A 205 0.12 15.92 11.04
CA TYR A 205 -0.84 14.94 10.53
C TYR A 205 -2.02 15.55 9.76
N SER A 206 -1.99 16.85 9.48
CA SER A 206 -3.07 17.57 8.78
C SER A 206 -2.51 18.62 7.83
N ASP A 207 -3.32 19.04 6.88
CA ASP A 207 -3.00 20.17 5.98
C ASP A 207 -3.37 21.53 6.58
N ASN A 208 -3.99 21.55 7.75
CA ASN A 208 -4.52 22.75 8.39
C ASN A 208 -3.63 23.20 9.56
N LEU A 209 -3.74 24.50 9.90
CA LEU A 209 -3.15 25.10 11.08
C LEU A 209 -4.13 25.02 12.25
N LEU A 210 -3.61 24.74 13.44
CA LEU A 210 -4.32 24.96 14.69
C LEU A 210 -3.86 26.27 15.29
N ARG A 211 -4.76 27.23 15.48
CA ARG A 211 -4.52 28.51 16.13
C ARG A 211 -5.04 28.47 17.57
N VAL A 212 -4.15 28.62 18.53
CA VAL A 212 -4.49 28.71 19.95
C VAL A 212 -4.28 30.16 20.40
N MET A 213 -5.34 30.81 20.87
CA MET A 213 -5.30 32.17 21.38
C MET A 213 -5.34 32.15 22.90
N PHE A 214 -4.47 32.91 23.52
CA PHE A 214 -4.36 33.05 24.96
C PHE A 214 -4.86 34.42 25.40
N TRP A 215 -5.54 34.44 26.52
CA TRP A 215 -5.81 35.66 27.30
C TRP A 215 -5.12 35.50 28.65
N ASP A 216 -3.96 36.16 28.81
CA ASP A 216 -3.03 35.93 29.93
C ASP A 216 -2.62 34.44 29.97
N ASP A 217 -2.94 33.70 31.04
CA ASP A 217 -2.66 32.27 31.21
C ASP A 217 -3.89 31.38 30.91
N GLU A 218 -4.91 31.89 30.23
CA GLU A 218 -6.11 31.15 29.88
C GLU A 218 -6.23 30.97 28.37
N ILE A 219 -6.65 29.76 27.91
CA ILE A 219 -6.96 29.52 26.52
C ILE A 219 -8.32 30.13 26.17
N ASP A 220 -8.32 31.21 25.38
CA ASP A 220 -9.52 31.93 24.97
C ASP A 220 -10.21 31.29 23.77
N ALA A 221 -9.44 30.86 22.76
CA ALA A 221 -10.01 30.20 21.60
C ALA A 221 -9.05 29.17 20.96
N ILE A 222 -9.65 28.18 20.30
CA ILE A 222 -8.95 27.12 19.55
C ILE A 222 -9.62 27.05 18.18
N ASP A 223 -8.93 27.52 17.15
CA ASP A 223 -9.46 27.59 15.79
C ASP A 223 -8.63 26.76 14.81
N GLU A 224 -9.29 26.08 13.88
CA GLU A 224 -8.65 25.48 12.72
C GLU A 224 -8.65 26.48 11.57
N ILE A 225 -7.48 26.67 10.96
CA ILE A 225 -7.23 27.70 9.95
C ILE A 225 -6.66 27.04 8.69
N ASP A 226 -7.18 27.41 7.54
CA ASP A 226 -6.57 27.08 6.26
C ASP A 226 -5.25 27.84 6.09
N PRO A 227 -4.11 27.17 5.88
CA PRO A 227 -2.79 27.81 5.87
C PRO A 227 -2.57 28.74 4.67
N VAL A 228 -3.32 28.56 3.58
CA VAL A 228 -3.16 29.33 2.33
C VAL A 228 -4.03 30.57 2.36
N SER A 229 -5.31 30.43 2.64
CA SER A 229 -6.27 31.54 2.65
C SER A 229 -6.33 32.29 3.98
N GLY A 230 -5.87 31.67 5.07
CA GLY A 230 -6.00 32.22 6.44
C GLY A 230 -7.45 32.19 6.97
N ILE A 231 -8.37 31.54 6.25
CA ILE A 231 -9.77 31.45 6.66
C ILE A 231 -9.94 30.43 7.80
N ARG A 232 -10.75 30.79 8.76
CA ARG A 232 -11.14 29.89 9.85
C ARG A 232 -12.12 28.84 9.32
N LEU A 233 -11.73 27.55 9.47
CA LEU A 233 -12.51 26.40 9.03
C LEU A 233 -13.44 25.89 10.12
N ALA A 234 -12.95 25.82 11.37
CA ALA A 234 -13.68 25.33 12.52
C ALA A 234 -13.20 25.99 13.82
N THR A 235 -14.04 25.91 14.88
CA THR A 235 -13.69 26.31 16.25
C THR A 235 -13.99 25.15 17.18
N PHE A 236 -13.11 24.90 18.14
CA PHE A 236 -13.19 23.79 19.08
C PHE A 236 -13.25 24.29 20.54
N ASP A 237 -14.01 23.58 21.37
CA ASP A 237 -13.98 23.78 22.82
C ASP A 237 -12.82 22.99 23.45
N GLU A 238 -12.45 21.87 22.86
CA GLU A 238 -11.32 21.04 23.27
C GLU A 238 -10.65 20.41 22.05
N TYR A 239 -9.32 20.24 22.12
CA TYR A 239 -8.53 19.67 21.04
C TYR A 239 -7.35 18.84 21.59
N LYS A 240 -6.97 17.77 20.85
CA LYS A 240 -5.79 16.95 21.14
C LYS A 240 -4.74 17.16 20.07
N ILE A 241 -3.58 17.67 20.46
CA ILE A 241 -2.43 17.84 19.57
C ILE A 241 -1.55 16.61 19.73
N TYR A 242 -1.39 15.86 18.65
CA TYR A 242 -0.55 14.68 18.60
C TYR A 242 0.90 15.03 18.23
N PRO A 243 1.89 14.22 18.65
CA PRO A 243 3.29 14.46 18.35
C PRO A 243 3.58 14.58 16.84
N ALA A 244 4.63 15.35 16.53
CA ALA A 244 5.04 15.60 15.15
C ALA A 244 5.84 14.44 14.51
N ASN A 245 6.20 13.41 15.27
CA ASN A 245 6.93 12.25 14.78
C ASN A 245 6.46 10.97 15.50
N LEU A 246 6.49 9.83 14.79
CA LEU A 246 6.14 8.52 15.32
C LEU A 246 7.18 7.97 16.32
N PHE A 247 8.43 8.38 16.21
CA PHE A 247 9.52 7.94 17.07
C PHE A 247 9.79 9.00 18.15
N MET A 248 9.17 8.81 19.31
CA MET A 248 9.31 9.67 20.48
C MET A 248 10.40 9.14 21.40
N THR A 249 11.33 10.00 21.79
CA THR A 249 12.40 9.65 22.75
C THR A 249 12.71 10.84 23.65
N THR A 250 12.66 10.66 24.96
CA THR A 250 13.08 11.69 25.91
C THR A 250 14.61 11.75 25.99
N LYS A 251 15.16 12.92 26.36
CA LYS A 251 16.62 13.07 26.57
C LYS A 251 17.19 12.07 27.58
N GLU A 252 16.44 11.76 28.63
CA GLU A 252 16.85 10.76 29.63
C GLU A 252 16.89 9.35 29.05
N SER A 253 15.88 8.98 28.26
CA SER A 253 15.84 7.69 27.55
C SER A 253 16.95 7.59 26.52
N GLN A 254 17.27 8.68 25.81
CA GLN A 254 18.36 8.75 24.85
C GLN A 254 19.72 8.53 25.53
N LEU A 255 20.01 9.23 26.63
CA LEU A 255 21.26 9.05 27.37
C LEU A 255 21.39 7.61 27.92
N ARG A 256 20.33 7.06 28.47
CA ARG A 256 20.31 5.67 28.96
C ARG A 256 20.56 4.69 27.81
N ALA A 257 19.94 4.89 26.66
CA ALA A 257 20.14 4.06 25.49
C ALA A 257 21.60 4.10 25.02
N ILE A 258 22.21 5.28 24.95
CA ILE A 258 23.62 5.42 24.56
C ILE A 258 24.54 4.62 25.50
N HIS A 259 24.37 4.74 26.83
CA HIS A 259 25.17 3.97 27.77
C HIS A 259 25.03 2.45 27.58
N GLN A 260 23.79 1.98 27.37
CA GLN A 260 23.55 0.53 27.12
C GLN A 260 24.19 0.08 25.80
N ILE A 261 24.15 0.90 24.75
CA ILE A 261 24.79 0.63 23.47
C ILE A 261 26.30 0.52 23.64
N GLU A 262 26.94 1.45 24.38
CA GLU A 262 28.37 1.43 24.64
C GLU A 262 28.81 0.21 25.45
N ASP A 263 28.01 -0.20 26.45
CA ASP A 263 28.24 -1.40 27.23
C ASP A 263 28.19 -2.68 26.38
N ASP A 264 27.16 -2.77 25.50
CA ASP A 264 27.00 -3.94 24.61
C ASP A 264 28.04 -3.92 23.48
N LEU A 265 28.41 -2.75 22.96
CA LEU A 265 29.53 -2.61 22.01
C LEU A 265 30.83 -3.22 22.56
N THR A 266 31.15 -2.88 23.81
CA THR A 266 32.36 -3.41 24.46
C THR A 266 32.37 -4.94 24.51
N LYS A 267 31.22 -5.57 24.79
CA LYS A 267 31.09 -7.02 24.82
C LYS A 267 31.18 -7.63 23.42
N GLU A 268 30.52 -7.02 22.41
CA GLU A 268 30.54 -7.53 21.04
C GLU A 268 31.92 -7.41 20.39
N VAL A 269 32.63 -6.30 20.64
CA VAL A 269 34.03 -6.11 20.20
C VAL A 269 34.94 -7.17 20.81
N ALA A 270 34.87 -7.39 22.13
CA ALA A 270 35.66 -8.43 22.82
C ALA A 270 35.38 -9.82 22.23
N LYS A 271 34.13 -10.15 21.92
CA LYS A 271 33.75 -11.41 21.26
C LYS A 271 34.42 -11.57 19.89
N PHE A 272 34.43 -10.54 19.05
CA PHE A 272 35.15 -10.59 17.77
C PHE A 272 36.65 -10.74 17.93
N GLU A 273 37.26 -10.07 18.91
CA GLU A 273 38.68 -10.22 19.22
C GLU A 273 39.03 -11.63 19.67
N GLU A 274 38.22 -12.24 20.56
CA GLU A 274 38.39 -13.64 21.00
C GLU A 274 38.25 -14.65 19.84
N GLU A 275 37.37 -14.34 18.86
CA GLU A 275 37.23 -15.12 17.62
C GLU A 275 38.36 -14.88 16.61
N GLY A 276 39.28 -13.95 16.87
CA GLY A 276 40.37 -13.57 15.97
C GLY A 276 39.97 -12.68 14.81
N LYS A 277 38.76 -12.12 14.83
CA LYS A 277 38.18 -11.24 13.81
C LYS A 277 38.50 -9.77 14.09
N MET A 278 39.78 -9.41 14.03
CA MET A 278 40.26 -8.08 14.43
C MET A 278 39.74 -6.94 13.51
N TYR A 279 39.53 -7.22 12.23
CA TYR A 279 39.00 -6.22 11.27
C TYR A 279 37.54 -5.90 11.55
N GLU A 280 36.75 -6.91 11.82
CA GLU A 280 35.33 -6.81 12.18
C GLU A 280 35.19 -6.08 13.52
N ALA A 281 35.98 -6.42 14.51
CA ALA A 281 36.01 -5.74 15.81
C ALA A 281 36.29 -4.25 15.66
N LYS A 282 37.32 -3.88 14.91
CA LYS A 282 37.68 -2.49 14.64
C LYS A 282 36.58 -1.73 13.90
N ARG A 283 36.03 -2.32 12.83
CA ARG A 283 34.94 -1.74 12.04
C ARG A 283 33.73 -1.44 12.88
N LEU A 284 33.30 -2.42 13.68
CA LEU A 284 32.15 -2.27 14.57
C LEU A 284 32.37 -1.14 15.59
N TYR A 285 33.55 -1.12 16.22
CA TYR A 285 33.91 -0.10 17.19
C TYR A 285 33.87 1.31 16.58
N GLU A 286 34.52 1.50 15.44
CA GLU A 286 34.59 2.82 14.76
C GLU A 286 33.18 3.29 14.33
N ARG A 287 32.40 2.38 13.76
CA ARG A 287 31.04 2.69 13.29
C ARG A 287 30.10 3.09 14.43
N VAL A 288 30.04 2.27 15.48
CA VAL A 288 29.09 2.53 16.58
C VAL A 288 29.51 3.75 17.39
N THR A 289 30.83 3.96 17.60
CA THR A 289 31.32 5.18 18.28
C THR A 289 30.92 6.43 17.51
N TYR A 290 31.09 6.44 16.18
CA TYR A 290 30.64 7.54 15.34
C TYR A 290 29.11 7.74 15.42
N ASP A 291 28.31 6.67 15.35
CA ASP A 291 26.86 6.74 15.47
C ASP A 291 26.45 7.35 16.84
N MET A 292 27.14 7.00 17.93
CA MET A 292 26.86 7.55 19.27
C MET A 292 27.23 9.03 19.39
N GLU A 293 28.30 9.46 18.75
CA GLU A 293 28.66 10.89 18.68
C GLU A 293 27.58 11.68 17.92
N MET A 294 27.13 11.16 16.77
CA MET A 294 26.05 11.79 15.98
C MET A 294 24.74 11.90 16.77
N ILE A 295 24.38 10.84 17.51
CA ILE A 295 23.15 10.87 18.34
C ILE A 295 23.29 11.88 19.49
N ARG A 296 24.48 12.01 20.12
CA ARG A 296 24.71 12.99 21.19
C ARG A 296 24.60 14.43 20.68
N GLU A 297 25.20 14.73 19.53
CA GLU A 297 25.29 16.09 19.00
C GLU A 297 24.04 16.52 18.22
N LEU A 298 23.51 15.63 17.39
CA LEU A 298 22.41 15.93 16.44
C LEU A 298 21.08 15.28 16.82
N GLY A 299 21.08 14.36 17.80
CA GLY A 299 19.89 13.61 18.18
C GLY A 299 19.55 12.43 17.28
N HIS A 300 20.28 12.21 16.19
CA HIS A 300 20.05 11.10 15.24
C HIS A 300 21.35 10.67 14.53
N CYS A 301 21.33 9.46 13.95
CA CYS A 301 22.38 8.97 13.06
C CYS A 301 21.77 8.19 11.90
N SER A 302 22.55 7.95 10.83
CA SER A 302 22.14 7.08 9.74
C SER A 302 22.01 5.64 10.24
N GLY A 303 20.81 5.05 10.10
CA GLY A 303 20.52 3.71 10.58
C GLY A 303 20.22 3.62 12.08
N ILE A 304 19.76 4.72 12.70
CA ILE A 304 19.33 4.77 14.11
C ILE A 304 18.35 3.66 14.49
N GLU A 305 17.56 3.19 13.55
CA GLU A 305 16.61 2.09 13.73
C GLU A 305 17.27 0.77 14.17
N ASN A 306 18.57 0.57 13.85
CA ASN A 306 19.31 -0.60 14.31
C ASN A 306 19.55 -0.63 15.83
N TYR A 307 19.33 0.51 16.48
CA TYR A 307 19.41 0.68 17.94
C TYR A 307 18.03 0.80 18.60
N SER A 308 16.94 0.59 17.86
CA SER A 308 15.54 0.86 18.32
C SER A 308 15.21 0.19 19.64
N ARG A 309 15.68 -1.04 19.90
CA ARG A 309 15.40 -1.75 21.17
C ARG A 309 15.85 -0.99 22.41
N TYR A 310 16.96 -0.25 22.33
CA TYR A 310 17.50 0.52 23.47
C TYR A 310 16.65 1.75 23.74
N PHE A 311 16.18 2.43 22.68
CA PHE A 311 15.29 3.59 22.79
C PHE A 311 13.90 3.20 23.29
N ASP A 312 13.38 2.06 22.86
CA ASP A 312 12.08 1.54 23.29
C ASP A 312 12.13 0.84 24.66
N GLY A 313 13.33 0.61 25.21
CA GLY A 313 13.51 -0.14 26.45
C GLY A 313 13.14 -1.64 26.35
N ARG A 314 13.14 -2.21 25.14
CA ARG A 314 12.81 -3.62 24.90
C ARG A 314 14.02 -4.54 25.18
N ASN A 315 13.71 -5.76 25.64
CA ASN A 315 14.72 -6.81 25.75
C ASN A 315 15.14 -7.35 24.38
N ALA A 316 16.37 -7.83 24.28
CA ALA A 316 16.87 -8.51 23.08
C ALA A 316 15.94 -9.66 22.65
N GLY A 317 15.67 -9.78 21.34
CA GLY A 317 14.84 -10.83 20.76
C GLY A 317 13.34 -10.59 20.85
N THR A 318 12.86 -9.60 21.60
CA THR A 318 11.42 -9.25 21.65
C THR A 318 10.97 -8.62 20.34
N ARG A 319 9.69 -8.81 20.00
CA ARG A 319 9.13 -8.20 18.78
C ARG A 319 9.12 -6.66 18.89
N PRO A 320 9.31 -5.94 17.79
CA PRO A 320 9.10 -4.50 17.78
C PRO A 320 7.60 -4.15 17.89
N TYR A 321 7.31 -2.93 18.31
CA TYR A 321 5.98 -2.36 18.12
C TYR A 321 5.72 -2.13 16.64
N CYS A 322 4.48 -2.29 16.21
CA CYS A 322 4.05 -2.09 14.83
C CYS A 322 2.67 -1.40 14.77
N LEU A 323 2.13 -1.16 13.60
CA LEU A 323 0.82 -0.50 13.48
C LEU A 323 -0.29 -1.21 14.25
N LEU A 324 -0.24 -2.55 14.33
CA LEU A 324 -1.27 -3.33 15.04
C LEU A 324 -1.32 -3.01 16.54
N ASP A 325 -0.21 -2.56 17.13
CA ASP A 325 -0.16 -2.15 18.55
C ASP A 325 -0.86 -0.80 18.83
N PHE A 326 -1.17 -0.02 17.78
CA PHE A 326 -1.95 1.21 17.90
C PHE A 326 -3.45 0.98 17.84
N PHE A 327 -3.89 -0.19 17.40
CA PHE A 327 -5.30 -0.57 17.41
C PHE A 327 -5.74 -0.92 18.84
N PRO A 328 -7.04 -0.73 19.17
CA PRO A 328 -7.59 -1.27 20.41
C PRO A 328 -7.62 -2.81 20.36
N ASP A 329 -7.79 -3.45 21.50
CA ASP A 329 -7.83 -4.93 21.60
C ASP A 329 -8.91 -5.59 20.74
N ASP A 330 -10.00 -4.89 20.48
CA ASP A 330 -11.14 -5.36 19.69
C ASP A 330 -11.19 -4.61 18.34
N PHE A 331 -10.53 -5.18 17.33
CA PHE A 331 -10.53 -4.68 15.96
C PHE A 331 -10.59 -5.84 14.96
N LEU A 332 -10.97 -5.52 13.73
CA LEU A 332 -11.04 -6.47 12.63
C LEU A 332 -9.85 -6.28 11.67
N ILE A 333 -9.28 -7.38 11.19
CA ILE A 333 -8.35 -7.37 10.05
C ILE A 333 -9.05 -7.96 8.83
N VAL A 334 -8.98 -7.25 7.71
CA VAL A 334 -9.40 -7.74 6.40
C VAL A 334 -8.16 -7.85 5.52
N ILE A 335 -7.84 -9.05 5.05
CA ILE A 335 -6.68 -9.28 4.19
C ILE A 335 -7.17 -9.44 2.76
N ASP A 336 -6.98 -8.41 1.96
CA ASP A 336 -7.35 -8.44 0.53
C ASP A 336 -6.31 -9.20 -0.29
N GLU A 337 -6.78 -9.90 -1.33
CA GLU A 337 -5.99 -10.84 -2.13
C GLU A 337 -5.10 -11.73 -1.24
N SER A 338 -5.73 -12.35 -0.24
CA SER A 338 -5.08 -13.06 0.88
C SER A 338 -4.12 -14.15 0.42
N HIS A 339 -4.42 -14.82 -0.69
CA HIS A 339 -3.57 -15.85 -1.31
C HIS A 339 -2.19 -15.32 -1.74
N VAL A 340 -2.01 -13.99 -1.83
CA VAL A 340 -0.74 -13.29 -2.09
C VAL A 340 -0.22 -12.61 -0.84
N SER A 341 -1.10 -11.89 -0.13
CA SER A 341 -0.74 -11.09 1.04
C SER A 341 -0.20 -11.95 2.19
N VAL A 342 -0.82 -13.09 2.47
CA VAL A 342 -0.39 -13.98 3.55
C VAL A 342 1.00 -14.59 3.32
N PRO A 343 1.32 -15.17 2.14
CA PRO A 343 2.69 -15.59 1.83
C PRO A 343 3.72 -14.47 1.92
N GLN A 344 3.37 -13.25 1.53
CA GLN A 344 4.23 -12.09 1.62
C GLN A 344 4.57 -11.76 3.09
N ILE A 345 3.57 -11.68 3.97
CA ILE A 345 3.79 -11.46 5.41
C ILE A 345 4.74 -12.53 5.97
N ARG A 346 4.53 -13.79 5.59
CA ARG A 346 5.36 -14.92 6.05
C ARG A 346 6.83 -14.82 5.60
N ALA A 347 7.07 -14.31 4.40
CA ALA A 347 8.41 -14.22 3.81
C ALA A 347 9.24 -13.05 4.35
N MET A 348 8.61 -11.96 4.83
CA MET A 348 9.29 -10.70 5.17
C MET A 348 10.38 -10.87 6.22
N TYR A 349 10.10 -11.59 7.30
CA TYR A 349 11.09 -11.80 8.38
C TYR A 349 12.35 -12.54 7.90
N GLY A 350 12.18 -13.58 7.08
CA GLY A 350 13.30 -14.38 6.59
C GLY A 350 14.26 -13.58 5.72
N GLY A 351 13.73 -12.76 4.83
CA GLY A 351 14.51 -11.88 3.96
C GLY A 351 15.30 -10.82 4.74
N ASP A 352 14.66 -10.15 5.70
CA ASP A 352 15.33 -9.16 6.55
C ASP A 352 16.43 -9.80 7.41
N ARG A 353 16.15 -10.94 8.03
CA ARG A 353 17.12 -11.68 8.85
C ARG A 353 18.35 -12.09 8.06
N ALA A 354 18.17 -12.66 6.86
CA ALA A 354 19.30 -13.11 6.02
C ALA A 354 20.22 -11.95 5.64
N ARG A 355 19.65 -10.80 5.26
CA ARG A 355 20.41 -9.58 4.94
C ARG A 355 21.22 -9.08 6.14
N LYS A 356 20.59 -8.97 7.31
CA LYS A 356 21.24 -8.49 8.54
C LYS A 356 22.28 -9.43 9.11
N THR A 357 22.14 -10.73 8.86
CA THR A 357 23.16 -11.72 9.29
C THR A 357 24.53 -11.35 8.76
N ASN A 358 24.66 -11.05 7.48
CA ASN A 358 25.93 -10.62 6.90
C ASN A 358 26.45 -9.31 7.52
N LEU A 359 25.56 -8.33 7.76
CA LEU A 359 25.96 -7.05 8.37
C LEU A 359 26.52 -7.23 9.80
N VAL A 360 25.93 -8.11 10.57
CA VAL A 360 26.38 -8.39 11.95
C VAL A 360 27.62 -9.27 11.96
N GLU A 361 27.66 -10.36 11.22
CA GLU A 361 28.80 -11.30 11.18
C GLU A 361 30.11 -10.68 10.69
N TYR A 362 30.00 -9.64 9.84
CA TYR A 362 31.15 -8.92 9.30
C TYR A 362 31.41 -7.56 9.98
N GLY A 363 30.77 -7.30 11.15
CA GLY A 363 31.06 -6.13 11.99
C GLY A 363 30.58 -4.78 11.43
N PHE A 364 29.60 -4.77 10.53
CA PHE A 364 28.97 -3.52 10.05
C PHE A 364 27.89 -3.00 11.00
N ARG A 365 27.22 -3.90 11.74
CA ARG A 365 26.17 -3.58 12.70
C ARG A 365 26.26 -4.48 13.94
N MET A 366 25.77 -3.96 15.07
CA MET A 366 25.61 -4.72 16.31
C MET A 366 24.49 -5.76 16.19
N GLU A 367 24.51 -6.77 17.07
CA GLU A 367 23.42 -7.77 17.17
C GLU A 367 22.03 -7.13 17.39
N SER A 368 21.98 -5.93 17.96
CA SER A 368 20.72 -5.15 18.13
C SER A 368 19.99 -4.86 16.81
N ALA A 369 20.70 -4.86 15.69
CA ALA A 369 20.08 -4.70 14.36
C ALA A 369 19.03 -5.78 14.06
N PHE A 370 19.19 -6.98 14.65
CA PHE A 370 18.20 -8.06 14.51
C PHE A 370 16.85 -7.76 15.17
N ASP A 371 16.80 -6.84 16.12
CA ASP A 371 15.59 -6.49 16.85
C ASP A 371 14.75 -5.40 16.17
N ASN A 372 15.33 -4.73 15.16
CA ASN A 372 14.59 -3.90 14.21
C ASN A 372 14.18 -4.74 13.01
N ARG A 373 13.03 -5.37 13.06
CA ARG A 373 12.60 -6.37 12.08
C ARG A 373 11.09 -6.32 11.87
N PRO A 374 10.59 -6.84 10.75
CA PRO A 374 9.17 -7.12 10.66
C PRO A 374 8.75 -8.20 11.67
N LEU A 375 7.46 -8.26 11.95
CA LEU A 375 6.89 -9.35 12.76
C LEU A 375 7.21 -10.71 12.11
N LYS A 376 7.43 -11.71 12.96
CA LYS A 376 7.32 -13.10 12.53
C LYS A 376 5.85 -13.41 12.25
N PHE A 377 5.59 -14.40 11.42
CA PHE A 377 4.22 -14.76 11.06
C PHE A 377 3.37 -15.18 12.27
N GLU A 378 3.98 -15.91 13.22
CA GLU A 378 3.33 -16.31 14.47
C GLU A 378 2.97 -15.10 15.34
N GLU A 379 3.86 -14.10 15.44
CA GLU A 379 3.62 -12.86 16.17
C GLU A 379 2.47 -12.04 15.52
N PHE A 380 2.40 -12.04 14.19
CA PHE A 380 1.30 -11.44 13.47
C PHE A 380 -0.03 -12.14 13.80
N LYS A 381 -0.05 -13.47 13.82
CA LYS A 381 -1.25 -14.26 14.17
C LYS A 381 -1.72 -13.99 15.61
N GLU A 382 -0.82 -13.83 16.55
CA GLU A 382 -1.17 -13.52 17.95
C GLU A 382 -1.88 -12.16 18.08
N LEU A 383 -1.50 -11.17 17.25
CA LEU A 383 -2.13 -9.85 17.22
C LEU A 383 -3.45 -9.84 16.41
N ALA A 384 -3.54 -10.69 15.39
CA ALA A 384 -4.67 -10.79 14.48
C ALA A 384 -5.77 -11.71 15.04
N LYS A 385 -6.53 -11.21 16.01
CA LYS A 385 -7.54 -12.02 16.74
C LYS A 385 -8.76 -12.37 15.89
N GLN A 386 -9.19 -11.49 14.99
CA GLN A 386 -10.30 -11.72 14.06
C GLN A 386 -9.87 -11.28 12.65
N VAL A 387 -9.98 -12.20 11.69
CA VAL A 387 -9.53 -11.99 10.31
C VAL A 387 -10.60 -12.39 9.31
N ILE A 388 -10.84 -11.54 8.32
CA ILE A 388 -11.56 -11.92 7.09
C ILE A 388 -10.55 -11.99 5.95
N TYR A 389 -10.36 -13.18 5.41
CA TYR A 389 -9.56 -13.39 4.19
C TYR A 389 -10.44 -13.13 2.97
N VAL A 390 -10.02 -12.25 2.07
CA VAL A 390 -10.75 -11.92 0.85
C VAL A 390 -9.93 -12.36 -0.36
N SER A 391 -10.49 -13.24 -1.19
CA SER A 391 -9.80 -13.72 -2.39
C SER A 391 -10.79 -14.28 -3.41
N ALA A 392 -10.45 -14.18 -4.70
CA ALA A 392 -11.15 -14.91 -5.76
C ALA A 392 -10.68 -16.37 -5.85
N THR A 393 -9.50 -16.68 -5.32
CA THR A 393 -8.83 -18.00 -5.34
C THR A 393 -8.12 -18.25 -4.00
N PRO A 394 -8.85 -18.47 -2.89
CA PRO A 394 -8.25 -18.73 -1.59
C PRO A 394 -7.21 -19.83 -1.61
N ALA A 395 -6.14 -19.69 -0.83
CA ALA A 395 -5.12 -20.72 -0.67
C ALA A 395 -5.52 -21.73 0.42
N ASP A 396 -4.79 -22.83 0.51
CA ASP A 396 -5.09 -23.89 1.49
C ASP A 396 -4.95 -23.37 2.94
N TYR A 397 -4.08 -22.38 3.15
CA TYR A 397 -3.91 -21.75 4.45
C TYR A 397 -5.19 -21.07 4.94
N GLU A 398 -5.81 -20.22 4.11
CA GLU A 398 -7.05 -19.51 4.47
C GLU A 398 -8.21 -20.50 4.73
N LEU A 399 -8.27 -21.56 3.92
CA LEU A 399 -9.29 -22.60 4.07
C LEU A 399 -9.12 -23.38 5.38
N VAL A 400 -7.90 -23.67 5.78
CA VAL A 400 -7.59 -24.33 7.06
C VAL A 400 -7.90 -23.41 8.23
N GLU A 401 -7.48 -22.14 8.19
CA GLU A 401 -7.71 -21.18 9.26
C GLU A 401 -9.21 -20.86 9.46
N SER A 402 -10.00 -20.86 8.38
CA SER A 402 -11.46 -20.68 8.44
C SER A 402 -12.22 -22.00 8.62
N GLU A 403 -11.53 -23.10 8.97
CA GLU A 403 -12.13 -24.43 9.19
C GLU A 403 -13.00 -24.91 8.00
N GLY A 404 -12.68 -24.46 6.79
CA GLY A 404 -13.44 -24.76 5.58
C GLY A 404 -14.73 -23.97 5.42
N ILE A 405 -15.02 -23.02 6.30
CA ILE A 405 -16.18 -22.12 6.17
C ILE A 405 -15.86 -21.05 5.15
N ILE A 406 -16.53 -21.13 4.00
CA ILE A 406 -16.36 -20.20 2.90
C ILE A 406 -17.66 -19.46 2.64
N VAL A 407 -17.61 -18.15 2.68
CA VAL A 407 -18.69 -17.26 2.24
C VAL A 407 -18.49 -16.98 0.75
N GLU A 408 -19.42 -17.43 -0.09
CA GLU A 408 -19.30 -17.25 -1.55
C GLU A 408 -19.97 -15.96 -2.02
N GLN A 409 -19.29 -15.24 -2.89
CA GLN A 409 -19.83 -14.07 -3.60
C GLN A 409 -19.41 -14.13 -5.07
N VAL A 410 -20.14 -14.90 -5.85
CA VAL A 410 -19.83 -15.19 -7.26
C VAL A 410 -20.73 -14.45 -8.25
N ILE A 411 -21.87 -13.93 -7.80
CA ILE A 411 -22.78 -13.15 -8.63
C ILE A 411 -22.25 -11.73 -8.83
N ARG A 412 -22.15 -11.31 -10.10
CA ARG A 412 -21.82 -9.93 -10.48
C ARG A 412 -23.09 -9.11 -10.66
N PRO A 413 -23.21 -7.95 -10.01
CA PRO A 413 -24.37 -7.05 -10.18
C PRO A 413 -24.59 -6.61 -11.64
N THR A 414 -23.55 -6.59 -12.45
CA THR A 414 -23.60 -6.25 -13.88
C THR A 414 -24.22 -7.31 -14.77
N GLY A 415 -24.43 -8.52 -14.23
CA GLY A 415 -24.91 -9.68 -14.99
C GLY A 415 -23.84 -10.34 -15.89
N LEU A 416 -22.61 -9.84 -15.92
CA LEU A 416 -21.54 -10.36 -16.76
C LEU A 416 -21.17 -11.79 -16.36
N LEU A 417 -21.07 -12.66 -17.37
CA LEU A 417 -20.75 -14.07 -17.21
C LEU A 417 -19.23 -14.28 -17.13
N ASP A 418 -18.81 -15.35 -16.45
CA ASP A 418 -17.45 -15.84 -16.60
C ASP A 418 -17.20 -16.27 -18.06
N PRO A 419 -15.95 -16.13 -18.58
CA PRO A 419 -15.66 -16.40 -19.99
C PRO A 419 -15.83 -17.89 -20.32
N VAL A 420 -16.15 -18.18 -21.58
CA VAL A 420 -16.08 -19.54 -22.10
C VAL A 420 -14.62 -19.94 -22.24
N ILE A 421 -14.25 -21.11 -21.73
CA ILE A 421 -12.90 -21.68 -21.86
C ILE A 421 -12.91 -22.77 -22.93
N GLU A 422 -12.10 -22.59 -23.97
CA GLU A 422 -11.84 -23.60 -25.00
C GLU A 422 -10.43 -24.16 -24.82
N VAL A 423 -10.29 -25.47 -25.00
CA VAL A 423 -8.97 -26.13 -25.05
C VAL A 423 -8.70 -26.52 -26.49
N ARG A 424 -7.55 -26.08 -27.01
CA ARG A 424 -7.11 -26.36 -28.38
C ARG A 424 -5.73 -27.00 -28.39
N PRO A 425 -5.40 -27.81 -29.43
CA PRO A 425 -4.06 -28.42 -29.54
C PRO A 425 -2.92 -27.38 -29.57
N SER A 426 -1.77 -27.74 -29.04
CA SER A 426 -0.57 -26.90 -29.11
C SER A 426 0.04 -26.85 -30.53
N LEU A 427 -0.26 -27.86 -31.35
CA LEU A 427 0.18 -27.89 -32.75
C LEU A 427 -0.47 -26.75 -33.54
N ASN A 428 0.35 -25.91 -34.15
CA ASN A 428 -0.05 -24.68 -34.87
C ASN A 428 -0.75 -23.63 -33.98
N GLN A 429 -0.47 -23.62 -32.67
CA GLN A 429 -1.09 -22.69 -31.73
C GLN A 429 -0.89 -21.22 -32.11
N ILE A 430 0.23 -20.86 -32.78
CA ILE A 430 0.51 -19.48 -33.16
C ILE A 430 -0.35 -19.06 -34.35
N ASP A 431 -0.54 -19.91 -35.33
CA ASP A 431 -1.39 -19.60 -36.50
C ASP A 431 -2.86 -19.47 -36.09
N ASP A 432 -3.35 -20.38 -35.25
CA ASP A 432 -4.70 -20.31 -34.65
C ASP A 432 -4.89 -19.06 -33.79
N LEU A 433 -3.88 -18.71 -32.98
CA LEU A 433 -3.87 -17.48 -32.18
C LEU A 433 -3.95 -16.23 -33.06
N MET A 434 -3.21 -16.17 -34.16
CA MET A 434 -3.22 -15.04 -35.08
C MET A 434 -4.60 -14.84 -35.72
N GLU A 435 -5.29 -15.92 -36.10
CA GLU A 435 -6.65 -15.85 -36.64
C GLU A 435 -7.63 -15.28 -35.58
N GLU A 436 -7.56 -15.74 -34.34
CA GLU A 436 -8.37 -15.21 -33.23
C GLU A 436 -8.05 -13.75 -32.92
N ILE A 437 -6.78 -13.35 -32.95
CA ILE A 437 -6.35 -11.97 -32.78
C ILE A 437 -6.99 -11.09 -33.88
N GLN A 438 -6.91 -11.51 -35.15
CA GLN A 438 -7.47 -10.74 -36.28
C GLN A 438 -8.98 -10.51 -36.09
N GLN A 439 -9.73 -11.53 -35.68
CA GLN A 439 -11.16 -11.43 -35.40
C GLN A 439 -11.47 -10.44 -34.26
N ARG A 440 -10.57 -10.27 -33.28
CA ARG A 440 -10.73 -9.30 -32.19
C ARG A 440 -10.38 -7.90 -32.62
N ILE A 441 -9.33 -7.73 -33.42
CA ILE A 441 -8.95 -6.43 -34.01
C ILE A 441 -10.10 -5.85 -34.83
N GLU A 442 -10.77 -6.65 -35.65
CA GLU A 442 -11.94 -6.25 -36.43
C GLU A 442 -13.11 -5.71 -35.58
N LYS A 443 -13.18 -6.15 -34.30
CA LYS A 443 -14.19 -5.70 -33.33
C LYS A 443 -13.68 -4.58 -32.40
N GLU A 444 -12.48 -4.09 -32.63
CA GLU A 444 -11.80 -3.12 -31.74
C GLU A 444 -11.64 -3.62 -30.30
N GLU A 445 -11.57 -4.93 -30.10
CA GLU A 445 -11.35 -5.59 -28.81
C GLU A 445 -9.84 -5.86 -28.58
N ARG A 446 -9.45 -6.12 -27.34
CA ARG A 446 -8.05 -6.36 -26.95
C ARG A 446 -7.82 -7.81 -26.55
N VAL A 447 -6.57 -8.25 -26.75
CA VAL A 447 -6.14 -9.64 -26.50
C VAL A 447 -4.99 -9.66 -25.49
N LEU A 448 -5.06 -10.54 -24.51
CA LEU A 448 -3.94 -10.88 -23.63
C LEU A 448 -3.42 -12.27 -23.99
N VAL A 449 -2.10 -12.40 -24.10
CA VAL A 449 -1.43 -13.68 -24.36
C VAL A 449 -0.45 -13.98 -23.24
N THR A 450 -0.55 -15.16 -22.63
CA THR A 450 0.37 -15.58 -21.58
C THR A 450 1.33 -16.66 -22.05
N THR A 451 2.62 -16.43 -21.84
CA THR A 451 3.72 -17.34 -22.13
C THR A 451 4.36 -17.89 -20.86
N LEU A 452 5.26 -18.86 -20.99
CA LEU A 452 5.97 -19.44 -19.83
C LEU A 452 7.28 -18.73 -19.50
N THR A 453 7.92 -18.08 -20.49
CA THR A 453 9.23 -17.46 -20.30
C THR A 453 9.27 -16.07 -20.92
N LYS A 454 10.19 -15.23 -20.43
CA LYS A 454 10.46 -13.90 -20.97
C LYS A 454 10.83 -13.96 -22.45
N ARG A 455 11.73 -14.89 -22.79
CA ARG A 455 12.19 -15.08 -24.16
C ARG A 455 11.03 -15.44 -25.11
N MET A 456 10.11 -16.30 -24.69
CA MET A 456 8.92 -16.61 -25.51
C MET A 456 8.03 -15.39 -25.69
N ALA A 457 7.91 -14.51 -24.67
CA ALA A 457 7.12 -13.29 -24.79
C ALA A 457 7.75 -12.32 -25.81
N GLU A 458 9.06 -12.14 -25.75
CA GLU A 458 9.80 -11.29 -26.68
C GLU A 458 9.76 -11.82 -28.12
N GLU A 459 10.08 -13.12 -28.32
CA GLU A 459 10.05 -13.77 -29.63
C GLU A 459 8.64 -13.74 -30.26
N LEU A 460 7.59 -13.99 -29.46
CA LEU A 460 6.22 -13.93 -29.95
C LEU A 460 5.83 -12.49 -30.33
N THR A 461 6.20 -11.50 -29.51
CA THR A 461 5.92 -10.09 -29.82
C THR A 461 6.60 -9.69 -31.14
N GLU A 462 7.87 -10.04 -31.32
CA GLU A 462 8.58 -9.76 -32.56
C GLU A 462 7.92 -10.43 -33.78
N TYR A 463 7.46 -11.68 -33.62
CA TYR A 463 6.76 -12.40 -34.66
C TYR A 463 5.41 -11.74 -35.01
N LEU A 464 4.62 -11.31 -34.03
CA LEU A 464 3.35 -10.63 -34.25
C LEU A 464 3.55 -9.26 -34.94
N LEU A 465 4.56 -8.49 -34.53
CA LEU A 465 4.92 -7.22 -35.18
C LEU A 465 5.30 -7.40 -36.64
N ARG A 466 6.04 -8.45 -37.00
CA ARG A 466 6.40 -8.77 -38.39
C ARG A 466 5.18 -9.12 -39.25
N ASN A 467 4.07 -9.50 -38.63
CA ASN A 467 2.79 -9.79 -39.28
C ASN A 467 1.77 -8.65 -39.13
N ASP A 468 2.25 -7.40 -38.97
CA ASP A 468 1.45 -6.18 -38.87
C ASP A 468 0.43 -6.13 -37.73
N ILE A 469 0.63 -6.93 -36.68
CA ILE A 469 -0.19 -6.89 -35.45
C ILE A 469 0.45 -5.96 -34.45
N ARG A 470 -0.28 -4.91 -34.03
CA ARG A 470 0.18 -3.96 -33.02
C ARG A 470 0.19 -4.64 -31.65
N CYS A 471 1.36 -4.91 -31.14
CA CYS A 471 1.53 -5.59 -29.85
C CYS A 471 2.71 -5.05 -29.04
N ASN A 472 2.66 -5.32 -27.76
CA ASN A 472 3.76 -5.08 -26.83
C ASN A 472 3.87 -6.25 -25.85
N TYR A 473 4.92 -6.29 -25.03
CA TYR A 473 5.11 -7.33 -24.03
C TYR A 473 5.39 -6.75 -22.65
N ILE A 474 5.07 -7.53 -21.61
CA ILE A 474 5.38 -7.21 -20.22
C ILE A 474 6.01 -8.42 -19.54
N HIS A 475 7.19 -8.21 -18.92
CA HIS A 475 7.84 -9.17 -18.03
C HIS A 475 8.53 -8.47 -16.85
N SER A 476 9.23 -9.23 -15.99
CA SER A 476 9.83 -8.69 -14.75
C SER A 476 10.84 -7.57 -14.96
N ASP A 477 11.48 -7.49 -16.13
CA ASP A 477 12.56 -6.54 -16.40
C ASP A 477 12.06 -5.22 -17.04
N VAL A 478 10.78 -5.16 -17.42
CA VAL A 478 10.13 -3.92 -17.86
C VAL A 478 9.92 -3.01 -16.67
N ASP A 479 10.37 -1.78 -16.74
CA ASP A 479 10.21 -0.80 -15.67
C ASP A 479 8.75 -0.51 -15.33
N THR A 480 8.47 -0.15 -14.10
CA THR A 480 7.10 0.02 -13.60
C THR A 480 6.34 1.12 -14.31
N LEU A 481 7.00 2.25 -14.59
CA LEU A 481 6.37 3.35 -15.31
C LEU A 481 6.05 2.96 -16.76
N GLU A 482 6.97 2.25 -17.40
CA GLU A 482 6.77 1.71 -18.74
C GLU A 482 5.60 0.71 -18.76
N ARG A 483 5.44 -0.11 -17.72
CA ARG A 483 4.27 -1.01 -17.61
C ARG A 483 2.95 -0.28 -17.53
N VAL A 484 2.87 0.77 -16.69
CA VAL A 484 1.66 1.60 -16.60
C VAL A 484 1.34 2.22 -17.95
N LYS A 485 2.35 2.75 -18.64
CA LYS A 485 2.21 3.32 -19.98
C LYS A 485 1.71 2.27 -20.99
N ILE A 486 2.35 1.09 -21.05
CA ILE A 486 1.94 -0.02 -21.94
C ILE A 486 0.47 -0.40 -21.68
N MET A 487 0.03 -0.42 -20.43
CA MET A 487 -1.34 -0.75 -20.07
C MET A 487 -2.34 0.32 -20.51
N ASP A 488 -2.00 1.60 -20.33
CA ASP A 488 -2.85 2.70 -20.80
C ASP A 488 -2.89 2.75 -22.34
N GLU A 489 -1.79 2.50 -23.02
CA GLU A 489 -1.72 2.39 -24.47
C GLU A 489 -2.55 1.21 -25.01
N LEU A 490 -2.59 0.07 -24.32
CA LEU A 490 -3.49 -1.04 -24.65
C LEU A 490 -4.96 -0.61 -24.56
N ARG A 491 -5.34 0.10 -23.48
CA ARG A 491 -6.71 0.63 -23.30
C ARG A 491 -7.08 1.64 -24.39
N GLN A 492 -6.17 2.53 -24.74
CA GLN A 492 -6.37 3.54 -25.77
C GLN A 492 -6.36 2.95 -27.18
N GLY A 493 -5.95 1.68 -27.33
CA GLY A 493 -5.90 1.00 -28.64
C GLY A 493 -4.67 1.31 -29.45
N VAL A 494 -3.60 1.79 -28.82
CA VAL A 494 -2.28 1.90 -29.47
C VAL A 494 -1.77 0.50 -29.79
N TYR A 495 -2.02 -0.46 -28.90
CA TYR A 495 -1.79 -1.89 -29.11
C TYR A 495 -3.09 -2.65 -29.11
N ASP A 496 -3.15 -3.74 -29.85
CA ASP A 496 -4.29 -4.67 -29.88
C ASP A 496 -4.02 -5.91 -29.02
N VAL A 497 -2.74 -6.27 -28.88
CA VAL A 497 -2.29 -7.47 -28.16
C VAL A 497 -1.24 -7.10 -27.13
N LEU A 498 -1.39 -7.66 -25.93
CA LEU A 498 -0.37 -7.61 -24.89
C LEU A 498 0.08 -9.02 -24.55
N VAL A 499 1.39 -9.27 -24.71
CA VAL A 499 2.03 -10.53 -24.35
C VAL A 499 2.68 -10.43 -22.98
N GLY A 500 2.51 -11.42 -22.12
CA GLY A 500 3.13 -11.38 -20.80
C GLY A 500 3.41 -12.74 -20.20
N VAL A 501 4.28 -12.79 -19.21
CA VAL A 501 4.56 -13.99 -18.44
C VAL A 501 3.65 -13.99 -17.20
N ASN A 502 4.17 -13.77 -16.04
CA ASN A 502 3.45 -13.88 -14.77
C ASN A 502 2.70 -12.60 -14.33
N LEU A 503 2.97 -11.48 -15.00
CA LEU A 503 2.56 -10.15 -14.57
C LEU A 503 1.09 -9.81 -14.84
N LEU A 504 0.38 -10.71 -15.51
CA LEU A 504 -1.04 -10.55 -15.81
C LEU A 504 -1.98 -11.05 -14.70
N ARG A 505 -1.42 -11.46 -13.54
CA ARG A 505 -2.21 -12.08 -12.46
C ARG A 505 -3.01 -11.09 -11.64
N GLU A 506 -2.43 -9.95 -11.26
CA GLU A 506 -2.96 -9.09 -10.20
C GLU A 506 -3.08 -7.64 -10.62
N GLY A 507 -4.14 -6.98 -10.15
CA GLY A 507 -4.32 -5.54 -10.31
C GLY A 507 -4.71 -5.03 -11.69
N LEU A 508 -4.90 -5.91 -12.70
CA LEU A 508 -5.30 -5.51 -14.05
C LEU A 508 -6.83 -5.53 -14.20
N ASP A 509 -7.44 -4.38 -14.35
CA ASP A 509 -8.84 -4.24 -14.71
C ASP A 509 -8.96 -3.70 -16.14
N LEU A 510 -9.13 -4.60 -17.10
CA LEU A 510 -9.16 -4.32 -18.54
C LEU A 510 -10.48 -4.78 -19.15
N PRO A 511 -11.55 -4.00 -19.06
CA PRO A 511 -12.84 -4.36 -19.65
C PRO A 511 -12.81 -4.45 -21.19
N GLU A 512 -11.79 -3.90 -21.83
CA GLU A 512 -11.57 -3.97 -23.27
C GLU A 512 -11.07 -5.33 -23.75
N VAL A 513 -10.53 -6.15 -22.84
CA VAL A 513 -10.00 -7.48 -23.16
C VAL A 513 -11.13 -8.48 -23.31
N SER A 514 -11.30 -8.99 -24.52
CA SER A 514 -12.29 -10.02 -24.84
C SER A 514 -11.67 -11.41 -25.00
N LEU A 515 -10.37 -11.52 -25.30
CA LEU A 515 -9.67 -12.79 -25.44
C LEU A 515 -8.46 -12.87 -24.53
N VAL A 516 -8.37 -13.98 -23.81
CA VAL A 516 -7.16 -14.40 -23.09
C VAL A 516 -6.68 -15.72 -23.67
N ALA A 517 -5.48 -15.72 -24.23
CA ALA A 517 -4.82 -16.91 -24.77
C ALA A 517 -3.72 -17.39 -23.81
N ILE A 518 -3.76 -18.65 -23.46
CA ILE A 518 -2.80 -19.29 -22.55
C ILE A 518 -2.03 -20.33 -23.35
N LEU A 519 -0.79 -20.00 -23.72
CA LEU A 519 0.09 -20.92 -24.44
C LEU A 519 0.66 -21.97 -23.49
N ASP A 520 0.85 -23.19 -23.98
CA ASP A 520 1.41 -24.31 -23.21
C ASP A 520 0.70 -24.48 -21.84
N ALA A 521 -0.62 -24.51 -21.84
CA ALA A 521 -1.43 -24.58 -20.62
C ALA A 521 -1.25 -25.90 -19.85
N ASP A 522 -0.79 -26.96 -20.51
CA ASP A 522 -0.52 -28.27 -19.94
C ASP A 522 0.86 -28.45 -19.31
N LYS A 523 1.71 -27.42 -19.35
CA LYS A 523 3.01 -27.43 -18.70
C LYS A 523 2.84 -27.09 -17.21
N GLU A 524 2.47 -28.09 -16.42
CA GLU A 524 2.22 -27.89 -14.98
C GLU A 524 3.38 -27.20 -14.26
N GLY A 525 3.05 -26.27 -13.37
CA GLY A 525 3.99 -25.49 -12.60
C GLY A 525 3.30 -24.29 -11.97
N PHE A 526 4.08 -23.44 -11.31
CA PHE A 526 3.57 -22.25 -10.62
C PHE A 526 2.72 -21.34 -11.54
N LEU A 527 3.12 -21.16 -12.82
CA LEU A 527 2.44 -20.32 -13.81
C LEU A 527 1.19 -20.97 -14.42
N ARG A 528 1.01 -22.26 -14.26
CA ARG A 528 -0.11 -23.07 -14.81
C ARG A 528 -0.83 -23.85 -13.72
N SER A 529 -0.69 -23.43 -12.46
CA SER A 529 -1.50 -23.96 -11.36
C SER A 529 -2.96 -23.55 -11.53
N HIS A 530 -3.89 -24.31 -10.94
CA HIS A 530 -5.31 -23.98 -10.92
C HIS A 530 -5.58 -22.50 -10.57
N ARG A 531 -4.96 -21.98 -9.50
CA ARG A 531 -5.10 -20.56 -9.10
C ARG A 531 -4.64 -19.59 -10.18
N SER A 532 -3.48 -19.87 -10.77
CA SER A 532 -2.92 -19.03 -11.84
C SER A 532 -3.82 -19.03 -13.09
N LEU A 533 -4.28 -20.17 -13.50
CA LEU A 533 -5.18 -20.31 -14.66
C LEU A 533 -6.52 -19.60 -14.40
N THR A 534 -7.12 -19.78 -13.22
CA THR A 534 -8.39 -19.14 -12.85
C THR A 534 -8.27 -17.61 -12.82
N GLN A 535 -7.19 -17.06 -12.27
CA GLN A 535 -6.95 -15.61 -12.24
C GLN A 535 -6.73 -15.04 -13.64
N THR A 536 -5.97 -15.76 -14.47
CA THR A 536 -5.70 -15.35 -15.85
C THR A 536 -6.98 -15.39 -16.68
N ALA A 537 -7.77 -16.46 -16.57
CA ALA A 537 -9.08 -16.59 -17.22
C ALA A 537 -10.05 -15.48 -16.79
N GLY A 538 -10.04 -15.12 -15.51
CA GLY A 538 -10.88 -14.06 -14.96
C GLY A 538 -10.64 -12.67 -15.55
N ARG A 539 -9.53 -12.45 -16.28
CA ARG A 539 -9.28 -11.16 -16.98
C ARG A 539 -10.26 -10.91 -18.13
N ALA A 540 -10.74 -11.95 -18.78
CA ALA A 540 -11.79 -11.84 -19.82
C ALA A 540 -13.22 -11.70 -19.24
N ALA A 541 -13.42 -11.86 -17.95
CA ALA A 541 -14.75 -11.85 -17.31
C ALA A 541 -15.41 -10.46 -17.22
N ARG A 542 -14.70 -9.40 -17.58
CA ARG A 542 -15.21 -8.01 -17.64
C ARG A 542 -15.77 -7.63 -18.99
N ASN A 543 -15.57 -8.46 -20.02
CA ASN A 543 -16.05 -8.24 -21.37
C ASN A 543 -17.24 -9.15 -21.66
N ILE A 544 -18.26 -8.62 -22.32
CA ILE A 544 -19.45 -9.39 -22.70
C ILE A 544 -19.12 -10.53 -23.66
N ASN A 545 -18.09 -10.34 -24.50
CA ASN A 545 -17.56 -11.32 -25.46
C ASN A 545 -16.37 -12.12 -24.89
N GLY A 546 -16.25 -12.17 -23.55
CA GLY A 546 -15.13 -12.79 -22.89
C GLY A 546 -14.92 -14.26 -23.26
N LYS A 547 -13.72 -14.61 -23.77
CA LYS A 547 -13.30 -15.94 -24.18
C LYS A 547 -11.90 -16.22 -23.69
N VAL A 548 -11.64 -17.47 -23.32
CA VAL A 548 -10.32 -17.97 -22.96
C VAL A 548 -9.96 -19.14 -23.86
N ILE A 549 -8.77 -19.16 -24.40
CA ILE A 549 -8.24 -20.30 -25.16
C ILE A 549 -7.03 -20.83 -24.40
N MET A 550 -7.08 -22.11 -24.03
CA MET A 550 -5.96 -22.84 -23.46
C MET A 550 -5.37 -23.76 -24.53
N TYR A 551 -4.14 -23.47 -24.97
CA TYR A 551 -3.44 -24.36 -25.90
C TYR A 551 -2.72 -25.43 -25.10
N ALA A 552 -3.12 -26.71 -25.35
CA ALA A 552 -2.64 -27.85 -24.58
C ALA A 552 -2.84 -29.14 -25.38
N ASP A 553 -1.88 -30.06 -25.27
CA ASP A 553 -1.99 -31.40 -25.89
C ASP A 553 -2.62 -32.44 -24.96
N ARG A 554 -2.65 -32.14 -23.65
CA ARG A 554 -3.27 -32.96 -22.62
C ARG A 554 -4.02 -32.13 -21.61
N MET A 555 -5.12 -32.67 -21.09
CA MET A 555 -5.86 -32.07 -20.01
C MET A 555 -5.14 -32.35 -18.67
N THR A 556 -4.75 -31.31 -17.95
CA THR A 556 -4.19 -31.41 -16.59
C THR A 556 -5.26 -31.25 -15.52
N ASP A 557 -4.96 -31.67 -14.28
CA ASP A 557 -5.90 -31.49 -13.15
C ASP A 557 -6.15 -30.01 -12.85
N SER A 558 -5.12 -29.17 -13.01
CA SER A 558 -5.23 -27.72 -12.84
C SER A 558 -6.16 -27.09 -13.88
N MET A 559 -6.04 -27.47 -15.14
CA MET A 559 -6.93 -27.02 -16.21
C MET A 559 -8.37 -27.46 -15.96
N LYS A 560 -8.58 -28.77 -15.66
CA LYS A 560 -9.90 -29.34 -15.38
C LYS A 560 -10.61 -28.60 -14.25
N LYS A 561 -9.95 -28.41 -13.11
CA LYS A 561 -10.50 -27.66 -11.97
C LYS A 561 -10.86 -26.21 -12.34
N THR A 562 -10.03 -25.54 -13.17
CA THR A 562 -10.31 -24.19 -13.64
C THR A 562 -11.55 -24.13 -14.52
N ILE A 563 -11.66 -25.07 -15.47
CA ILE A 563 -12.80 -25.16 -16.40
C ILE A 563 -14.09 -25.47 -15.64
N ASP A 564 -14.06 -26.49 -14.76
CA ASP A 564 -15.23 -26.91 -13.99
C ASP A 564 -15.74 -25.77 -13.11
N GLU A 565 -14.84 -25.06 -12.40
CA GLU A 565 -15.20 -23.94 -11.53
C GLU A 565 -15.72 -22.73 -12.33
N THR A 566 -15.10 -22.41 -13.47
CA THR A 566 -15.55 -21.32 -14.34
C THR A 566 -16.94 -21.61 -14.90
N ASN A 567 -17.21 -22.85 -15.32
CA ASN A 567 -18.53 -23.28 -15.81
C ASN A 567 -19.59 -23.22 -14.70
N ARG A 568 -19.28 -23.71 -13.49
CA ARG A 568 -20.17 -23.61 -12.31
C ARG A 568 -20.58 -22.15 -12.03
N ARG A 569 -19.60 -21.23 -12.02
CA ARG A 569 -19.85 -19.81 -11.80
C ARG A 569 -20.69 -19.20 -12.92
N ARG A 570 -20.42 -19.58 -14.16
CA ARG A 570 -21.18 -19.13 -15.34
C ARG A 570 -22.63 -19.57 -15.28
N GLU A 571 -22.89 -20.83 -14.95
CA GLU A 571 -24.24 -21.38 -14.79
C GLU A 571 -25.02 -20.70 -13.68
N LYS A 572 -24.39 -20.47 -12.51
CA LYS A 572 -24.99 -19.74 -11.38
C LYS A 572 -25.38 -18.31 -11.79
N GLN A 573 -24.48 -17.60 -12.49
CA GLN A 573 -24.77 -16.25 -12.97
C GLN A 573 -25.88 -16.22 -14.03
N LEU A 574 -25.92 -17.18 -14.95
CA LEU A 574 -26.98 -17.30 -15.96
C LEU A 574 -28.35 -17.50 -15.29
N ALA A 575 -28.46 -18.47 -14.38
CA ALA A 575 -29.70 -18.72 -13.64
C ALA A 575 -30.18 -17.46 -12.90
N TYR A 576 -29.26 -16.75 -12.22
CA TYR A 576 -29.58 -15.50 -11.54
C TYR A 576 -30.07 -14.41 -12.52
N ASN A 577 -29.40 -14.26 -13.67
CA ASN A 577 -29.80 -13.28 -14.68
C ASN A 577 -31.21 -13.59 -15.24
N GLU A 578 -31.51 -14.86 -15.50
CA GLU A 578 -32.82 -15.29 -15.98
C GLU A 578 -33.92 -15.03 -14.94
N GLU A 579 -33.69 -15.39 -13.68
CA GLU A 579 -34.64 -15.20 -12.59
C GLU A 579 -34.98 -13.72 -12.37
N HIS A 580 -33.96 -12.84 -12.47
CA HIS A 580 -34.13 -11.39 -12.20
C HIS A 580 -34.29 -10.55 -13.46
N GLY A 581 -34.33 -11.14 -14.65
CA GLY A 581 -34.47 -10.42 -15.92
C GLY A 581 -33.30 -9.47 -16.23
N ILE A 582 -32.08 -9.83 -15.79
CA ILE A 582 -30.89 -9.00 -15.96
C ILE A 582 -30.25 -9.27 -17.32
N THR A 583 -30.09 -8.24 -18.11
CA THR A 583 -29.28 -8.29 -19.33
C THR A 583 -27.84 -7.90 -19.00
N PRO A 584 -26.85 -8.74 -19.31
CA PRO A 584 -25.43 -8.42 -19.07
C PRO A 584 -25.03 -7.07 -19.68
N LYS A 585 -24.42 -6.20 -18.89
CA LYS A 585 -23.94 -4.89 -19.35
C LYS A 585 -22.46 -4.75 -19.09
N GLN A 586 -21.70 -4.46 -20.15
CA GLN A 586 -20.31 -4.11 -20.03
C GLN A 586 -20.19 -2.73 -19.39
N ILE A 587 -19.30 -2.59 -18.42
CA ILE A 587 -18.97 -1.29 -17.84
C ILE A 587 -18.17 -0.52 -18.90
N GLN A 588 -18.82 0.44 -19.57
CA GLN A 588 -18.12 1.42 -20.40
C GLN A 588 -17.54 2.47 -19.46
N ARG A 589 -16.25 2.43 -19.23
CA ARG A 589 -15.56 3.58 -18.66
C ARG A 589 -15.50 4.65 -19.74
N ALA A 590 -15.93 5.87 -19.40
CA ALA A 590 -15.79 7.00 -20.29
C ALA A 590 -14.33 7.07 -20.77
N ARG A 591 -14.09 6.86 -22.06
CA ARG A 591 -12.78 7.04 -22.72
C ARG A 591 -12.15 8.42 -22.45
N ASN A 592 -12.93 9.35 -21.88
CA ASN A 592 -12.59 10.76 -21.67
C ASN A 592 -12.29 11.15 -20.22
N ALA A 593 -12.30 10.25 -19.24
CA ALA A 593 -11.99 10.61 -17.85
C ALA A 593 -10.49 10.95 -17.63
N ALA A 594 -9.63 10.59 -18.59
CA ALA A 594 -8.21 10.99 -18.59
C ALA A 594 -7.95 12.30 -19.37
N LEU A 595 -8.90 12.76 -20.18
CA LEU A 595 -8.73 13.93 -21.05
C LEU A 595 -9.60 15.14 -20.69
N LEU A 596 -10.58 14.99 -19.79
CA LEU A 596 -11.47 16.09 -19.40
C LEU A 596 -11.59 16.14 -17.87
N GLY A 597 -10.56 16.69 -17.23
CA GLY A 597 -10.71 17.31 -15.94
C GLY A 597 -11.45 18.63 -16.13
N ASN A 598 -12.76 18.61 -16.15
CA ASN A 598 -13.51 19.84 -15.92
C ASN A 598 -14.90 19.59 -15.32
N ASN A 599 -15.03 20.25 -14.17
CA ASN A 599 -16.27 20.82 -13.62
C ASN A 599 -17.51 19.95 -13.67
N SER A 600 -17.78 19.31 -12.55
CA SER A 600 -19.07 19.52 -11.89
C SER A 600 -19.06 18.78 -10.57
N ASN A 601 -19.34 19.51 -9.50
CA ASN A 601 -20.01 18.98 -8.33
C ASN A 601 -21.32 18.33 -8.83
N GLU A 602 -21.26 17.07 -9.19
CA GLU A 602 -22.42 16.20 -9.27
C GLU A 602 -21.95 14.78 -9.00
N ALA A 603 -22.49 14.25 -7.92
CA ALA A 603 -22.37 12.89 -7.48
C ALA A 603 -22.73 11.93 -8.62
N ALA A 604 -21.74 11.29 -9.18
CA ALA A 604 -21.91 10.04 -9.89
C ALA A 604 -20.81 9.10 -9.38
N GLY A 605 -21.23 8.11 -8.63
CA GLY A 605 -20.36 7.00 -8.20
C GLY A 605 -19.84 6.23 -9.41
N THR A 606 -18.82 6.76 -10.05
CA THR A 606 -18.02 6.02 -11.01
C THR A 606 -16.80 5.51 -10.27
N THR A 607 -16.81 4.23 -9.95
CA THR A 607 -15.62 3.46 -9.63
C THR A 607 -14.54 3.82 -10.66
N GLN A 608 -13.61 4.69 -10.25
CA GLN A 608 -12.40 4.94 -11.03
C GLN A 608 -11.64 3.61 -11.10
N GLY A 609 -11.45 3.12 -12.30
CA GLY A 609 -10.77 1.90 -12.52
C GLY A 609 -9.35 1.91 -12.04
N SER A 610 -9.03 0.87 -11.32
CA SER A 610 -7.68 0.59 -10.91
C SER A 610 -6.77 0.52 -12.13
N LYS A 611 -5.84 1.45 -12.20
CA LYS A 611 -4.66 1.27 -13.04
C LYS A 611 -3.83 0.17 -12.42
N ALA A 612 -3.42 -0.79 -13.21
CA ALA A 612 -2.54 -1.85 -12.72
C ALA A 612 -1.23 -1.27 -12.22
N TYR A 613 -0.79 -1.76 -11.09
CA TYR A 613 0.47 -1.35 -10.48
C TYR A 613 1.29 -2.54 -10.05
N ILE A 614 2.56 -2.37 -10.24
CA ILE A 614 3.60 -3.21 -9.70
C ILE A 614 4.54 -2.27 -8.96
N GLU A 615 4.94 -2.64 -7.76
CA GLU A 615 5.84 -1.81 -6.94
C GLU A 615 7.02 -1.29 -7.77
N PRO A 616 7.30 0.02 -7.80
CA PRO A 616 8.36 0.59 -8.61
C PRO A 616 9.74 0.07 -8.18
N SER A 617 10.54 -0.29 -9.16
CA SER A 617 11.98 -0.46 -8.96
C SER A 617 12.74 0.87 -9.08
N SER A 618 12.10 1.92 -9.60
CA SER A 618 12.61 3.30 -9.62
C SER A 618 11.64 4.22 -8.89
N ASN A 619 12.16 4.95 -7.97
CA ASN A 619 11.52 5.56 -6.83
C ASN A 619 11.36 7.05 -7.04
N THR A 620 10.35 7.43 -7.78
CA THR A 620 9.95 8.82 -7.94
C THR A 620 8.57 9.02 -7.35
N MET A 621 8.32 10.17 -6.73
CA MET A 621 7.02 10.50 -6.16
C MET A 621 5.91 10.48 -7.21
N ALA A 622 6.23 10.82 -8.46
CA ALA A 622 5.33 10.72 -9.60
C ALA A 622 4.84 9.28 -9.87
N ALA A 623 5.58 8.27 -9.42
CA ALA A 623 5.20 6.87 -9.53
C ALA A 623 4.38 6.36 -8.33
N ASP A 624 4.25 7.12 -7.25
CA ASP A 624 3.47 6.70 -6.09
C ASP A 624 1.97 6.79 -6.40
N PRO A 625 1.21 5.72 -6.18
CA PRO A 625 -0.22 5.68 -6.47
C PRO A 625 -1.05 6.74 -5.76
N ILE A 626 -0.59 7.20 -4.60
CA ILE A 626 -1.30 8.23 -3.83
C ILE A 626 -1.38 9.56 -4.57
N VAL A 627 -0.46 9.84 -5.50
CA VAL A 627 -0.46 11.07 -6.32
C VAL A 627 -1.77 11.23 -7.10
N GLN A 628 -2.42 10.12 -7.44
CA GLN A 628 -3.72 10.14 -8.12
C GLN A 628 -4.88 10.64 -7.23
N TYR A 629 -4.70 10.62 -5.92
CA TYR A 629 -5.69 11.07 -4.94
C TYR A 629 -5.34 12.41 -4.30
N MET A 630 -4.21 13.01 -4.70
CA MET A 630 -3.82 14.35 -4.23
C MET A 630 -4.78 15.42 -4.76
N THR A 631 -5.01 16.43 -3.94
CA THR A 631 -5.71 17.65 -4.36
C THR A 631 -4.77 18.56 -5.16
N LYS A 632 -5.32 19.53 -5.91
CA LYS A 632 -4.50 20.48 -6.68
C LYS A 632 -3.43 21.20 -5.85
N PRO A 633 -3.74 21.75 -4.65
CA PRO A 633 -2.71 22.37 -3.81
C PRO A 633 -1.62 21.41 -3.34
N GLN A 634 -1.97 20.15 -3.08
CA GLN A 634 -0.98 19.12 -2.71
C GLN A 634 -0.04 18.82 -3.87
N MET A 635 -0.57 18.70 -5.09
CA MET A 635 0.22 18.49 -6.29
C MET A 635 1.16 19.66 -6.57
N GLU A 636 0.67 20.91 -6.48
CA GLU A 636 1.47 22.13 -6.64
C GLU A 636 2.65 22.17 -5.66
N LYS A 637 2.39 21.85 -4.40
CA LYS A 637 3.41 21.79 -3.35
C LYS A 637 4.47 20.71 -3.62
N THR A 638 4.04 19.56 -4.13
CA THR A 638 4.93 18.46 -4.51
C THR A 638 5.85 18.86 -5.66
N ILE A 639 5.29 19.49 -6.70
CA ILE A 639 6.04 20.02 -7.84
C ILE A 639 7.10 21.04 -7.39
N GLU A 640 6.73 21.95 -6.50
CA GLU A 640 7.67 22.96 -5.97
C GLU A 640 8.82 22.32 -5.16
N ARG A 641 8.50 21.31 -4.37
CA ARG A 641 9.50 20.55 -3.61
C ARG A 641 10.48 19.82 -4.53
N THR A 642 9.99 19.06 -5.50
CA THR A 642 10.83 18.33 -6.46
C THR A 642 11.72 19.29 -7.25
N ARG A 643 11.23 20.49 -7.59
CA ARG A 643 12.01 21.54 -8.23
C ARG A 643 13.14 22.04 -7.33
N LYS A 644 12.90 22.23 -6.03
CA LYS A 644 13.94 22.61 -5.06
C LYS A 644 15.02 21.53 -4.95
N LEU A 645 14.62 20.25 -4.83
CA LEU A 645 15.54 19.12 -4.76
C LEU A 645 16.42 19.02 -6.00
N MET A 646 15.84 19.19 -7.20
CA MET A 646 16.60 19.25 -8.45
C MET A 646 17.66 20.36 -8.43
N GLN A 647 17.30 21.57 -7.97
CA GLN A 647 18.22 22.70 -7.91
C GLN A 647 19.33 22.49 -6.87
N GLU A 648 19.03 21.86 -5.74
CA GLU A 648 20.01 21.52 -4.70
C GLU A 648 21.00 20.46 -5.17
N ALA A 649 20.54 19.40 -5.79
CA ALA A 649 21.38 18.38 -6.40
C ALA A 649 22.28 18.97 -7.50
N ALA A 650 21.74 19.85 -8.36
CA ALA A 650 22.54 20.56 -9.36
C ALA A 650 23.62 21.46 -8.74
N LYS A 651 23.33 22.17 -7.63
CA LYS A 651 24.32 22.98 -6.91
C LYS A 651 25.44 22.14 -6.28
N LYS A 652 25.11 20.93 -5.83
CA LYS A 652 26.07 19.98 -5.27
C LYS A 652 26.86 19.21 -6.33
N LEU A 653 26.58 19.43 -7.62
CA LEU A 653 27.17 18.74 -8.78
C LEU A 653 26.77 17.24 -8.85
N GLU A 654 25.69 16.85 -8.21
CA GLU A 654 25.09 15.51 -8.23
C GLU A 654 24.21 15.36 -9.49
N PHE A 655 24.85 15.31 -10.67
CA PHE A 655 24.15 15.43 -11.95
C PHE A 655 23.18 14.29 -12.25
N ILE A 656 23.42 13.08 -11.72
CA ILE A 656 22.52 11.92 -11.89
C ILE A 656 21.23 12.15 -11.12
N GLU A 657 21.33 12.58 -9.86
CA GLU A 657 20.16 12.91 -9.02
C GLU A 657 19.38 14.11 -9.56
N ALA A 658 20.10 15.16 -9.98
CA ALA A 658 19.46 16.31 -10.63
C ALA A 658 18.68 15.92 -11.89
N ALA A 659 19.18 14.97 -12.68
CA ALA A 659 18.48 14.44 -13.86
C ALA A 659 17.24 13.64 -13.46
N GLN A 660 17.32 12.82 -12.41
CA GLN A 660 16.18 12.07 -11.89
C GLN A 660 15.06 13.00 -11.40
N TYR A 661 15.40 14.01 -10.58
CA TYR A 661 14.42 15.00 -10.12
C TYR A 661 13.83 15.83 -11.26
N ARG A 662 14.60 16.12 -12.32
CA ARG A 662 14.08 16.79 -13.51
C ARG A 662 13.02 15.94 -14.22
N ASP A 663 13.31 14.67 -14.41
CA ASP A 663 12.41 13.75 -15.12
C ASP A 663 11.15 13.50 -14.30
N GLU A 664 11.28 13.48 -12.96
CA GLU A 664 10.16 13.43 -12.03
C GLU A 664 9.31 14.70 -12.09
N LEU A 665 9.95 15.87 -12.06
CA LEU A 665 9.27 17.17 -12.14
C LEU A 665 8.41 17.28 -13.40
N LEU A 666 8.96 16.87 -14.56
CA LEU A 666 8.23 16.87 -15.83
C LEU A 666 6.97 15.99 -15.75
N LYS A 667 7.08 14.79 -15.16
CA LYS A 667 5.95 13.87 -14.99
C LYS A 667 4.86 14.46 -14.09
N LEU A 668 5.24 15.05 -12.95
CA LEU A 668 4.29 15.68 -12.03
C LEU A 668 3.59 16.90 -12.68
N GLU A 669 4.33 17.71 -13.45
CA GLU A 669 3.77 18.85 -14.18
C GLU A 669 2.81 18.40 -15.29
N ASP A 670 3.11 17.31 -15.99
CA ASP A 670 2.23 16.73 -17.00
C ASP A 670 0.95 16.15 -16.36
N MET A 671 1.08 15.39 -15.27
CA MET A 671 -0.07 14.90 -14.49
C MET A 671 -0.94 16.04 -13.95
N MET A 672 -0.32 17.15 -13.53
CA MET A 672 -1.04 18.32 -13.07
C MET A 672 -1.81 19.00 -14.20
N LYS A 673 -1.19 19.13 -15.39
CA LYS A 673 -1.84 19.68 -16.59
C LYS A 673 -2.99 18.79 -17.06
N GLU A 674 -2.81 17.49 -17.08
CA GLU A 674 -3.83 16.52 -17.45
C GLU A 674 -5.05 16.56 -16.52
N ARG A 675 -4.83 16.86 -15.24
CA ARG A 675 -5.88 16.78 -14.22
C ARG A 675 -6.59 18.11 -13.94
N TRP A 676 -5.89 19.25 -14.06
CA TRP A 676 -6.41 20.57 -13.70
C TRP A 676 -6.02 21.68 -14.70
N GLY A 677 -5.39 21.33 -15.84
CA GLY A 677 -4.96 22.26 -16.89
C GLY A 677 -6.03 22.78 -17.85
#